data_477484eb6c4d94c16f99e538e8e9e0b9
#
_entry.id   477484eb6c4d94c16f99e538e8e9e0b9
#
_cell.length_a   1.000
_cell.length_b   1.000
_cell.length_c   1.000
_cell.angle_alpha   90.00
_cell.angle_beta   90.00
_cell.angle_gamma   90.00
#
_symmetry.space_group_name_H-M   'P 1'
#
loop_
_entity.id
_entity.type
_entity.pdbx_description
1 polymer ?
#
loop_
_entity_poly.entity_id
_entity_poly.type
_entity_poly.pdbx_seq_one_letter_code
_entity_poly.pdbx_strand_id
1 'polypeptide(L)'
;MRRSAGAGLALALVTSVLSVTTGGAAMADPATPSGLDMSGLELRDKLRAEAPMDRRGARDRTPKLVPGRYIVKLKDGKATPSATRSTVKALTTANGGKVREVFTNALRGYSAELTATEAKRLAADPDVAYVEQVRRFSTNGTQSNPPSWGLDRIDQTGPKPNGSYRYPDVSTSGVTAYVIDTGIKVAHQDFGGRASIGFDALGGNGDDCMGHGTHVAGTLGGTTYGVAKNVNLVGVRVLGCDGFGTTEHVLAGINWVKANAQLPAVANLSLGTTESQVIDDAVNASINSGISVVVAAGNEADDACYYSPARVSNAITVGSTDRLDIVAASSNVGQCLDIFAPGVDITSAWIGSSTAKKSISGTSMAAPHAAGAAAILLAQNPTWSPQQVRDAMVTSGIGGAAFGTYDSIDRLLHVGAVPVNRSSIGLRAKINESLVVAEDGGKKPLLARGWFLDGWEKFDIVSAGGGLVALKSKANNRYVVAENGGKKPLVARSKSVGGWEKFQLIHNTDGSISLKSQANGKFVAADGAGTKALIAKSNGIGSWEKFDIEAPNPIVSLKAKANNRYVTADGAGAKPLIAKSKSVGGWEKFELVDLGYGLVALRAKVNNRFVAAPSSGAKPLQAKLKSVTLPAAFFLPGAFEKGEIVLLALVNERWVRADDGGKKPLIAKTHAEAPLGSWETFTINAA
;
A
#
# COMPACT_ATOMS: atom_id res chain seq x y z
N MET A 1 -16.32 24.50 46.07
CA MET A 1 -17.73 24.04 46.09
C MET A 1 -18.04 23.36 44.74
N ARG A 2 -18.46 22.10 44.82
CA ARG A 2 -19.17 21.27 43.82
C ARG A 2 -18.33 20.84 42.61
N ARG A 3 -18.00 19.65 42.51
CA ARG A 3 -18.47 18.24 42.50
C ARG A 3 -18.30 17.67 41.11
N SER A 4 -17.44 16.70 41.08
CA SER A 4 -17.21 15.62 40.13
C SER A 4 -18.48 14.94 39.62
N ALA A 5 -18.47 14.50 38.38
CA ALA A 5 -19.21 13.35 37.94
C ALA A 5 -18.37 12.52 36.96
N GLY A 6 -18.00 11.31 37.41
CA GLY A 6 -17.42 10.30 36.57
C GLY A 6 -18.52 9.60 35.78
N ALA A 7 -18.27 9.24 34.57
CA ALA A 7 -19.09 8.37 33.76
C ALA A 7 -18.34 7.05 33.53
N GLY A 8 -18.82 5.99 34.20
CA GLY A 8 -18.42 4.62 33.90
C GLY A 8 -19.14 4.13 32.65
N LEU A 9 -18.39 3.54 31.75
CA LEU A 9 -18.93 2.89 30.56
C LEU A 9 -19.25 1.43 30.89
N ALA A 10 -20.55 1.13 30.96
CA ALA A 10 -21.06 -0.23 31.09
C ALA A 10 -21.24 -0.86 29.70
N LEU A 11 -20.62 -2.00 29.50
CA LEU A 11 -20.74 -2.84 28.30
C LEU A 11 -22.09 -3.57 28.35
N ALA A 12 -23.03 -3.23 27.46
CA ALA A 12 -24.28 -3.97 27.29
C ALA A 12 -24.25 -4.76 25.99
N LEU A 13 -24.18 -6.09 26.11
CA LEU A 13 -24.47 -7.03 25.01
C LEU A 13 -25.99 -7.00 24.73
N VAL A 14 -26.36 -6.70 23.49
CA VAL A 14 -27.72 -6.94 22.98
C VAL A 14 -27.64 -8.04 21.91
N THR A 15 -28.15 -9.21 22.27
CA THR A 15 -28.49 -10.29 21.35
C THR A 15 -29.91 -10.04 20.81
N SER A 16 -30.01 -9.81 19.49
CA SER A 16 -31.32 -9.85 18.81
C SER A 16 -31.35 -11.00 17.81
N VAL A 17 -32.19 -11.97 18.13
CA VAL A 17 -32.60 -13.07 17.23
C VAL A 17 -33.71 -12.53 16.33
N LEU A 18 -33.48 -12.55 15.00
CA LEU A 18 -34.57 -12.34 14.04
C LEU A 18 -34.74 -13.61 13.20
N SER A 19 -35.88 -14.25 13.44
CA SER A 19 -36.42 -15.35 12.62
C SER A 19 -37.07 -14.76 11.35
N VAL A 20 -36.66 -15.22 10.19
CA VAL A 20 -37.34 -14.93 8.93
C VAL A 20 -37.90 -16.23 8.37
N THR A 21 -39.19 -16.25 8.20
CA THR A 21 -40.02 -17.30 7.62
C THR A 21 -39.81 -17.39 6.09
N THR A 22 -39.77 -18.61 5.59
CA THR A 22 -39.72 -19.01 4.20
C THR A 22 -41.01 -18.67 3.45
N GLY A 23 -40.87 -18.00 2.30
CA GLY A 23 -41.89 -17.87 1.30
C GLY A 23 -41.31 -18.19 -0.07
N GLY A 24 -41.66 -19.35 -0.62
CA GLY A 24 -41.24 -19.76 -1.94
C GLY A 24 -42.07 -19.09 -3.03
N ALA A 25 -41.38 -18.70 -4.11
CA ALA A 25 -42.00 -18.47 -5.40
C ALA A 25 -41.07 -19.03 -6.48
N ALA A 26 -41.55 -20.06 -7.14
CA ALA A 26 -40.96 -20.64 -8.35
C ALA A 26 -41.08 -19.64 -9.50
N MET A 27 -39.97 -19.38 -10.18
CA MET A 27 -39.98 -18.73 -11.48
C MET A 27 -39.33 -19.64 -12.52
N ALA A 28 -40.05 -19.74 -13.65
CA ALA A 28 -39.83 -20.62 -14.78
C ALA A 28 -38.50 -20.38 -15.50
N ASP A 29 -37.91 -21.47 -16.00
CA ASP A 29 -36.81 -21.51 -16.96
C ASP A 29 -37.18 -20.82 -18.27
N PRO A 30 -36.34 -19.97 -18.84
CA PRO A 30 -36.43 -19.63 -20.26
C PRO A 30 -35.54 -20.53 -21.09
N ALA A 31 -36.15 -21.02 -22.16
CA ALA A 31 -35.65 -21.90 -23.18
C ALA A 31 -34.25 -21.59 -23.70
N THR A 32 -33.47 -22.68 -23.90
CA THR A 32 -32.19 -22.72 -24.62
C THR A 32 -32.39 -22.38 -26.10
N PRO A 33 -31.62 -21.43 -26.65
CA PRO A 33 -31.49 -21.31 -28.10
C PRO A 33 -30.41 -22.28 -28.58
N SER A 34 -30.80 -23.21 -29.41
CA SER A 34 -29.92 -24.10 -30.19
C SER A 34 -29.22 -23.27 -31.28
N GLY A 35 -27.88 -23.45 -31.37
CA GLY A 35 -27.11 -22.94 -32.52
C GLY A 35 -26.04 -21.92 -32.15
N LEU A 36 -25.00 -22.30 -31.40
CA LEU A 36 -23.76 -21.54 -31.31
C LEU A 36 -22.84 -21.96 -32.46
N ASP A 37 -22.61 -21.01 -33.36
CA ASP A 37 -21.60 -21.11 -34.43
C ASP A 37 -20.20 -21.15 -33.76
N MET A 38 -19.60 -22.34 -33.76
CA MET A 38 -18.27 -22.61 -33.15
C MET A 38 -17.11 -21.90 -33.89
N SER A 39 -17.33 -21.37 -35.09
CA SER A 39 -16.31 -20.68 -35.88
C SER A 39 -15.87 -19.34 -35.26
N GLY A 40 -16.75 -18.71 -34.48
CA GLY A 40 -16.43 -17.45 -33.78
C GLY A 40 -15.59 -17.62 -32.51
N LEU A 41 -15.60 -18.79 -31.88
CA LEU A 41 -14.83 -19.09 -30.66
C LEU A 41 -13.35 -19.40 -30.97
N GLU A 42 -13.08 -20.17 -32.03
CA GLU A 42 -11.70 -20.44 -32.50
C GLU A 42 -11.00 -19.17 -33.01
N LEU A 43 -11.74 -18.21 -33.60
CA LEU A 43 -11.19 -16.94 -34.05
C LEU A 43 -10.81 -16.03 -32.86
N ARG A 44 -11.56 -16.08 -31.76
CA ARG A 44 -11.25 -15.32 -30.51
C ARG A 44 -9.99 -15.80 -29.81
N ASP A 45 -9.72 -17.11 -29.82
CA ASP A 45 -8.50 -17.67 -29.24
C ASP A 45 -7.26 -17.39 -30.12
N LYS A 46 -7.44 -17.24 -31.41
CA LYS A 46 -6.36 -16.90 -32.36
C LYS A 46 -6.03 -15.40 -32.42
N LEU A 47 -6.98 -14.51 -32.08
CA LEU A 47 -6.80 -13.07 -31.95
C LEU A 47 -6.65 -12.73 -30.46
N ARG A 48 -5.44 -12.81 -29.91
CA ARG A 48 -5.14 -12.29 -28.57
C ARG A 48 -4.98 -10.76 -28.56
N ALA A 49 -5.82 -10.06 -29.32
CA ALA A 49 -5.91 -8.61 -29.31
C ALA A 49 -7.33 -8.25 -28.92
N GLU A 50 -7.50 -7.63 -27.79
CA GLU A 50 -8.77 -7.17 -27.21
C GLU A 50 -9.57 -8.26 -26.48
N ALA A 51 -9.33 -8.40 -25.17
CA ALA A 51 -10.30 -9.01 -24.28
C ALA A 51 -11.47 -8.03 -24.07
N PRO A 52 -12.75 -8.46 -24.30
CA PRO A 52 -13.88 -7.63 -23.93
C PRO A 52 -13.92 -7.49 -22.40
N MET A 53 -14.27 -6.29 -21.94
CA MET A 53 -14.44 -5.95 -20.52
C MET A 53 -15.38 -6.95 -19.84
N ASP A 54 -14.86 -7.70 -18.88
CA ASP A 54 -15.69 -8.37 -17.89
C ASP A 54 -16.21 -7.32 -16.91
N ARG A 55 -17.54 -7.23 -16.77
CA ARG A 55 -18.26 -6.27 -15.91
C ARG A 55 -18.03 -6.50 -14.39
N ARG A 56 -17.01 -7.23 -14.00
CA ARG A 56 -16.66 -7.57 -12.62
C ARG A 56 -15.29 -7.05 -12.25
N GLY A 57 -15.07 -5.72 -12.22
CA GLY A 57 -14.00 -5.06 -11.48
C GLY A 57 -12.58 -5.67 -11.57
N ALA A 58 -12.26 -6.42 -12.63
CA ALA A 58 -10.92 -6.93 -12.86
C ALA A 58 -10.02 -5.74 -13.23
N ARG A 59 -8.89 -5.59 -12.57
CA ARG A 59 -7.84 -4.64 -12.90
C ARG A 59 -7.64 -4.62 -14.40
N ASP A 60 -7.68 -3.43 -14.99
CA ASP A 60 -7.24 -3.23 -16.37
C ASP A 60 -5.75 -3.59 -16.47
N ARG A 61 -5.48 -4.82 -16.88
CA ARG A 61 -4.15 -5.30 -17.25
C ARG A 61 -3.89 -5.03 -18.72
N THR A 62 -4.54 -4.01 -19.33
CA THR A 62 -4.29 -3.71 -20.73
C THR A 62 -2.81 -3.37 -20.90
N PRO A 63 -2.04 -4.24 -21.54
CA PRO A 63 -0.66 -3.94 -21.85
C PRO A 63 -0.65 -2.72 -22.75
N LYS A 64 0.30 -1.80 -22.57
CA LYS A 64 0.48 -0.67 -23.50
C LYS A 64 0.79 -1.24 -24.88
N LEU A 65 -0.24 -1.33 -25.71
CA LEU A 65 -0.15 -1.86 -27.06
C LEU A 65 0.49 -0.81 -27.98
N VAL A 66 1.28 -1.26 -28.93
CA VAL A 66 1.83 -0.39 -30.00
C VAL A 66 0.84 -0.40 -31.15
N PRO A 67 0.15 0.72 -31.46
CA PRO A 67 -0.83 0.77 -32.53
C PRO A 67 -0.23 0.31 -33.87
N GLY A 68 -0.96 -0.52 -34.61
CA GLY A 68 -0.58 -0.97 -35.93
C GLY A 68 0.63 -1.94 -35.97
N ARG A 69 1.10 -2.44 -34.84
CA ARG A 69 2.25 -3.36 -34.73
C ARG A 69 1.82 -4.70 -34.17
N TYR A 70 2.16 -5.80 -34.84
CA TYR A 70 1.73 -7.15 -34.47
C TYR A 70 2.88 -8.15 -34.61
N ILE A 71 2.82 -9.20 -33.79
CA ILE A 71 3.64 -10.42 -33.91
C ILE A 71 2.71 -11.50 -34.45
N VAL A 72 3.08 -12.14 -35.55
CA VAL A 72 2.40 -13.29 -36.13
C VAL A 72 3.21 -14.53 -35.80
N LYS A 73 2.70 -15.39 -34.93
CA LYS A 73 3.26 -16.72 -34.61
C LYS A 73 2.74 -17.72 -35.60
N LEU A 74 3.64 -18.41 -36.31
CA LEU A 74 3.30 -19.54 -37.17
C LEU A 74 3.13 -20.81 -36.36
N LYS A 75 2.36 -21.77 -36.87
CA LYS A 75 2.22 -23.11 -36.26
C LYS A 75 3.59 -23.79 -36.16
N ASP A 76 3.80 -24.51 -35.06
CA ASP A 76 5.04 -25.24 -34.84
C ASP A 76 5.20 -26.39 -35.83
N GLY A 77 6.40 -26.61 -36.34
CA GLY A 77 6.77 -27.64 -37.29
C GLY A 77 8.27 -27.70 -37.47
N LYS A 78 8.79 -28.80 -38.02
CA LYS A 78 10.23 -28.97 -38.35
C LYS A 78 10.65 -28.14 -39.59
N ALA A 79 10.35 -26.83 -39.59
CA ALA A 79 10.66 -25.97 -40.69
C ALA A 79 12.04 -25.33 -40.52
N THR A 80 12.86 -25.32 -41.58
CA THR A 80 14.13 -24.62 -41.62
C THR A 80 13.92 -23.09 -41.57
N PRO A 81 14.93 -22.30 -41.20
CA PRO A 81 14.87 -20.83 -41.32
C PRO A 81 14.46 -20.34 -42.70
N SER A 82 14.91 -21.02 -43.78
CA SER A 82 14.54 -20.67 -45.16
C SER A 82 13.03 -20.94 -45.42
N ALA A 83 12.49 -22.08 -44.99
CA ALA A 83 11.06 -22.39 -45.11
C ALA A 83 10.21 -21.40 -44.33
N THR A 84 10.64 -20.98 -43.13
CA THR A 84 9.95 -19.95 -42.36
C THR A 84 9.87 -18.63 -43.13
N ARG A 85 10.97 -18.15 -43.72
CA ARG A 85 11.00 -16.94 -44.54
C ARG A 85 10.08 -17.03 -45.77
N SER A 86 10.04 -18.19 -46.42
CA SER A 86 9.13 -18.44 -47.55
C SER A 86 7.65 -18.38 -47.13
N THR A 87 7.28 -19.00 -46.02
CA THR A 87 5.92 -18.92 -45.46
C THR A 87 5.53 -17.48 -45.14
N VAL A 88 6.45 -16.71 -44.46
CA VAL A 88 6.22 -15.28 -44.16
C VAL A 88 5.98 -14.47 -45.44
N LYS A 89 6.77 -14.69 -46.47
CA LYS A 89 6.59 -14.01 -47.77
C LYS A 89 5.23 -14.34 -48.39
N ALA A 90 4.82 -15.61 -48.38
CA ALA A 90 3.52 -16.01 -48.92
C ALA A 90 2.36 -15.35 -48.15
N LEU A 91 2.40 -15.42 -46.81
CA LEU A 91 1.38 -14.83 -45.93
C LEU A 91 1.24 -13.31 -46.13
N THR A 92 2.34 -12.59 -46.23
CA THR A 92 2.30 -11.14 -46.42
C THR A 92 1.88 -10.75 -47.85
N THR A 93 2.18 -11.55 -48.86
CA THR A 93 1.66 -11.34 -50.21
C THR A 93 0.14 -11.54 -50.26
N ALA A 94 -0.37 -12.55 -49.57
CA ALA A 94 -1.82 -12.88 -49.57
C ALA A 94 -2.64 -11.95 -48.66
N ASN A 95 -2.12 -11.54 -47.51
CA ASN A 95 -2.88 -10.85 -46.48
C ASN A 95 -2.56 -9.36 -46.30
N GLY A 96 -1.48 -8.88 -46.96
CA GLY A 96 -0.98 -7.52 -46.80
C GLY A 96 -0.07 -7.34 -45.59
N GLY A 97 0.25 -6.09 -45.31
CA GLY A 97 1.12 -5.70 -44.23
C GLY A 97 2.61 -5.58 -44.59
N LYS A 98 3.36 -4.87 -43.76
CA LYS A 98 4.82 -4.65 -43.94
C LYS A 98 5.60 -5.41 -42.88
N VAL A 99 6.32 -6.45 -43.30
CA VAL A 99 7.22 -7.24 -42.42
C VAL A 99 8.33 -6.33 -41.91
N ARG A 100 8.62 -6.41 -40.60
CA ARG A 100 9.73 -5.73 -39.95
C ARG A 100 10.86 -6.68 -39.63
N GLU A 101 10.54 -7.82 -39.01
CA GLU A 101 11.54 -8.81 -38.61
C GLU A 101 10.97 -10.23 -38.68
N VAL A 102 11.79 -11.19 -39.08
CA VAL A 102 11.43 -12.61 -39.11
C VAL A 102 12.19 -13.37 -38.05
N PHE A 103 11.46 -14.06 -37.18
CA PHE A 103 11.98 -14.87 -36.10
C PHE A 103 12.03 -16.34 -36.51
N THR A 104 13.20 -16.95 -36.38
CA THR A 104 13.43 -18.34 -36.87
C THR A 104 13.97 -19.28 -35.78
N ASN A 105 14.39 -18.75 -34.62
CA ASN A 105 15.06 -19.51 -33.56
C ASN A 105 14.21 -19.68 -32.31
N ALA A 106 13.99 -18.59 -31.53
CA ALA A 106 13.23 -18.63 -30.30
C ALA A 106 11.71 -18.73 -30.53
N LEU A 107 11.26 -18.22 -31.67
CA LEU A 107 9.89 -18.19 -32.13
C LEU A 107 9.87 -18.39 -33.65
N ARG A 108 8.99 -19.22 -34.16
CA ARG A 108 8.71 -19.31 -35.60
C ARG A 108 7.61 -18.30 -35.92
N GLY A 109 7.96 -17.19 -36.60
CA GLY A 109 7.02 -16.12 -36.88
C GLY A 109 7.68 -14.84 -37.37
N TYR A 110 6.94 -13.74 -37.29
CA TYR A 110 7.45 -12.43 -37.72
C TYR A 110 6.73 -11.27 -37.03
N SER A 111 7.38 -10.11 -36.98
CA SER A 111 6.71 -8.84 -36.64
C SER A 111 6.35 -8.08 -37.91
N ALA A 112 5.19 -7.40 -37.90
CA ALA A 112 4.72 -6.63 -39.03
C ALA A 112 3.91 -5.39 -38.60
N GLU A 113 3.89 -4.41 -39.51
CA GLU A 113 2.91 -3.32 -39.49
C GLU A 113 1.66 -3.81 -40.20
N LEU A 114 0.52 -3.85 -39.49
CA LEU A 114 -0.76 -4.36 -39.96
C LEU A 114 -1.88 -3.44 -39.53
N THR A 115 -2.90 -3.31 -40.37
CA THR A 115 -4.21 -2.83 -39.94
C THR A 115 -4.91 -3.90 -39.11
N ALA A 116 -5.92 -3.52 -38.33
CA ALA A 116 -6.73 -4.47 -37.57
C ALA A 116 -7.40 -5.54 -38.47
N THR A 117 -7.78 -5.16 -39.69
CA THR A 117 -8.39 -6.06 -40.69
C THR A 117 -7.36 -7.08 -41.21
N GLU A 118 -6.15 -6.66 -41.50
CA GLU A 118 -5.06 -7.58 -41.94
C GLU A 118 -4.66 -8.53 -40.81
N ALA A 119 -4.57 -8.05 -39.57
CA ALA A 119 -4.30 -8.89 -38.41
C ALA A 119 -5.39 -9.96 -38.20
N LYS A 120 -6.67 -9.61 -38.41
CA LYS A 120 -7.80 -10.56 -38.36
C LYS A 120 -7.71 -11.61 -39.46
N ARG A 121 -7.38 -11.22 -40.70
CA ARG A 121 -7.21 -12.17 -41.80
C ARG A 121 -6.06 -13.15 -41.53
N LEU A 122 -4.93 -12.64 -41.07
CA LEU A 122 -3.77 -13.47 -40.69
C LEU A 122 -4.07 -14.43 -39.54
N ALA A 123 -4.88 -13.99 -38.54
CA ALA A 123 -5.28 -14.87 -37.46
C ALA A 123 -6.17 -16.04 -37.89
N ALA A 124 -6.90 -15.89 -39.02
CA ALA A 124 -7.71 -16.95 -39.61
C ALA A 124 -6.95 -17.88 -40.52
N ASP A 125 -5.71 -17.55 -40.88
CA ASP A 125 -4.90 -18.34 -41.82
C ASP A 125 -4.47 -19.68 -41.19
N PRO A 126 -4.58 -20.81 -41.94
CA PRO A 126 -4.25 -22.13 -41.42
C PRO A 126 -2.81 -22.32 -40.98
N ASP A 127 -1.85 -21.55 -41.51
CA ASP A 127 -0.43 -21.60 -41.13
C ASP A 127 -0.10 -20.75 -39.91
N VAL A 128 -1.03 -19.94 -39.42
CA VAL A 128 -0.87 -19.04 -38.28
C VAL A 128 -1.38 -19.71 -37.01
N ALA A 129 -0.59 -19.71 -35.95
CA ALA A 129 -0.99 -20.17 -34.64
C ALA A 129 -1.80 -19.11 -33.88
N TYR A 130 -1.29 -17.88 -33.87
CA TYR A 130 -1.97 -16.69 -33.34
C TYR A 130 -1.32 -15.40 -33.83
N VAL A 131 -2.05 -14.29 -33.68
CA VAL A 131 -1.54 -12.93 -33.90
C VAL A 131 -1.68 -12.17 -32.58
N GLU A 132 -0.58 -11.51 -32.14
CA GLU A 132 -0.55 -10.72 -30.92
C GLU A 132 -0.10 -9.29 -31.24
N GLN A 133 -0.79 -8.29 -30.72
CA GLN A 133 -0.35 -6.90 -30.86
C GLN A 133 0.91 -6.65 -30.01
N VAL A 134 1.89 -5.95 -30.59
CA VAL A 134 3.17 -5.63 -29.92
C VAL A 134 2.91 -4.81 -28.65
N ARG A 135 3.56 -5.19 -27.57
CA ARG A 135 3.50 -4.52 -26.27
C ARG A 135 4.77 -3.72 -26.03
N ARG A 136 4.65 -2.63 -25.31
CA ARG A 136 5.82 -1.89 -24.81
C ARG A 136 6.36 -2.56 -23.56
N PHE A 137 7.66 -2.72 -23.49
CA PHE A 137 8.40 -3.04 -22.28
C PHE A 137 9.09 -1.76 -21.80
N SER A 138 9.02 -1.49 -20.49
CA SER A 138 9.71 -0.35 -19.86
C SER A 138 10.56 -0.84 -18.71
N THR A 139 11.67 -0.15 -18.44
CA THR A 139 12.40 -0.23 -17.17
C THR A 139 11.74 0.72 -16.18
N ASN A 140 11.93 0.51 -14.86
CA ASN A 140 11.54 1.49 -13.86
C ASN A 140 12.55 2.64 -13.83
N GLY A 141 12.08 3.88 -13.68
CA GLY A 141 12.93 5.01 -13.36
C GLY A 141 13.54 4.81 -11.97
N THR A 142 14.77 5.33 -11.76
CA THR A 142 15.44 5.22 -10.47
C THR A 142 16.13 6.54 -10.13
N GLN A 143 15.85 7.05 -8.93
CA GLN A 143 16.58 8.17 -8.32
C GLN A 143 17.42 7.60 -7.18
N SER A 144 18.76 7.71 -7.30
CA SER A 144 19.68 7.31 -6.23
C SER A 144 19.73 8.38 -5.13
N ASN A 145 19.75 7.94 -3.88
CA ASN A 145 19.83 8.79 -2.67
C ASN A 145 18.82 9.96 -2.69
N PRO A 146 17.50 9.67 -2.77
CA PRO A 146 16.50 10.72 -2.78
C PRO A 146 16.63 11.56 -1.48
N PRO A 147 16.59 12.91 -1.57
CA PRO A 147 16.79 13.75 -0.39
C PRO A 147 15.59 13.74 0.57
N SER A 148 14.42 13.30 0.12
CA SER A 148 13.26 13.02 0.95
C SER A 148 13.18 11.52 1.20
N TRP A 149 13.17 11.12 2.47
CA TRP A 149 13.08 9.71 2.86
C TRP A 149 11.74 9.07 2.44
N GLY A 150 10.69 9.90 2.32
CA GLY A 150 9.38 9.43 1.90
C GLY A 150 9.41 8.78 0.52
N LEU A 151 10.24 9.27 -0.39
CA LEU A 151 10.41 8.67 -1.72
C LEU A 151 11.02 7.26 -1.64
N ASP A 152 12.11 7.09 -0.86
CA ASP A 152 12.74 5.79 -0.62
C ASP A 152 11.78 4.80 0.06
N ARG A 153 10.85 5.33 0.90
CA ARG A 153 9.90 4.47 1.62
C ARG A 153 8.79 3.92 0.73
N ILE A 154 8.24 4.73 -0.16
CA ILE A 154 7.03 4.35 -0.90
C ILE A 154 7.27 3.38 -2.07
N ASP A 155 8.50 3.07 -2.43
CA ASP A 155 8.81 2.08 -3.48
C ASP A 155 9.26 0.72 -2.95
N GLN A 156 9.22 0.52 -1.62
CA GLN A 156 9.69 -0.69 -0.96
C GLN A 156 8.70 -1.20 0.11
N THR A 157 8.82 -2.47 0.48
CA THR A 157 7.86 -3.14 1.38
C THR A 157 8.19 -3.01 2.86
N GLY A 158 9.36 -2.51 3.23
CA GLY A 158 9.77 -2.37 4.62
C GLY A 158 10.37 -1.01 4.92
N PRO A 159 10.45 -0.60 6.21
CA PRO A 159 10.86 0.75 6.61
C PRO A 159 12.37 1.02 6.48
N LYS A 160 13.19 -0.02 6.25
CA LYS A 160 14.63 0.16 6.14
C LYS A 160 15.01 0.81 4.80
N PRO A 161 15.58 2.03 4.78
CA PRO A 161 15.98 2.69 3.56
C PRO A 161 16.96 1.86 2.73
N ASN A 162 16.78 1.86 1.41
CA ASN A 162 17.67 1.21 0.46
C ASN A 162 18.50 2.21 -0.37
N GLY A 163 18.31 3.53 -0.15
CA GLY A 163 19.01 4.61 -0.82
C GLY A 163 18.56 4.85 -2.26
N SER A 164 17.37 4.39 -2.63
CA SER A 164 16.85 4.60 -3.97
C SER A 164 15.33 4.83 -3.96
N TYR A 165 14.84 5.57 -4.95
CA TYR A 165 13.43 5.64 -5.28
C TYR A 165 13.23 5.10 -6.69
N ARG A 166 12.51 3.99 -6.80
CA ARG A 166 12.16 3.33 -8.06
C ARG A 166 10.70 3.58 -8.38
N TYR A 167 10.46 4.20 -9.51
CA TYR A 167 9.10 4.52 -9.97
C TYR A 167 8.86 3.97 -11.37
N PRO A 168 7.60 3.73 -11.77
CA PRO A 168 7.29 3.31 -13.13
C PRO A 168 7.83 4.32 -14.14
N ASP A 169 8.54 3.83 -15.16
CA ASP A 169 9.04 4.67 -16.26
C ASP A 169 7.88 5.03 -17.19
N VAL A 170 7.03 5.90 -16.70
CA VAL A 170 5.90 6.47 -17.43
C VAL A 170 5.99 7.98 -17.36
N SER A 171 5.85 8.63 -18.51
CA SER A 171 5.79 10.10 -18.53
C SER A 171 4.47 10.56 -17.89
N THR A 172 4.56 11.31 -16.81
CA THR A 172 3.40 11.97 -16.19
C THR A 172 3.08 13.33 -16.80
N SER A 173 3.78 13.76 -17.87
CA SER A 173 3.56 15.05 -18.54
C SER A 173 2.16 15.21 -19.17
N GLY A 174 1.46 14.11 -19.40
CA GLY A 174 0.06 14.11 -19.83
C GLY A 174 -0.96 14.27 -18.71
N VAL A 175 -0.52 14.36 -17.44
CA VAL A 175 -1.38 14.54 -16.26
C VAL A 175 -1.15 15.92 -15.67
N THR A 176 -2.24 16.57 -15.25
CA THR A 176 -2.19 17.87 -14.55
C THR A 176 -2.57 17.68 -13.08
N ALA A 177 -1.73 18.16 -12.20
CA ALA A 177 -1.96 18.15 -10.74
C ALA A 177 -2.24 19.57 -10.25
N TYR A 178 -3.41 19.76 -9.66
CA TYR A 178 -3.88 21.01 -9.08
C TYR A 178 -3.58 21.02 -7.58
N VAL A 179 -2.81 21.99 -7.12
CA VAL A 179 -2.44 22.17 -5.71
C VAL A 179 -3.28 23.31 -5.15
N ILE A 180 -4.34 22.96 -4.42
CA ILE A 180 -5.28 23.90 -3.78
C ILE A 180 -4.75 24.21 -2.38
N ASP A 181 -4.02 25.33 -2.23
CA ASP A 181 -3.17 25.60 -1.07
C ASP A 181 -2.80 27.10 -0.96
N THR A 182 -1.61 27.46 -0.43
CA THR A 182 -1.07 28.83 -0.29
C THR A 182 -0.51 29.41 -1.58
N GLY A 183 -0.63 28.70 -2.72
CA GLY A 183 0.01 29.02 -3.99
C GLY A 183 1.24 28.15 -4.28
N ILE A 184 1.94 28.44 -5.37
CA ILE A 184 3.21 27.76 -5.73
C ILE A 184 4.23 28.81 -6.14
N LYS A 185 5.46 28.71 -5.63
CA LYS A 185 6.61 29.46 -6.16
C LYS A 185 7.05 28.86 -7.50
N VAL A 186 6.37 29.24 -8.58
CA VAL A 186 6.53 28.63 -9.92
C VAL A 186 7.95 28.69 -10.47
N ALA A 187 8.75 29.70 -10.06
CA ALA A 187 10.15 29.87 -10.47
C ALA A 187 11.13 28.96 -9.72
N HIS A 188 10.65 28.07 -8.83
CA HIS A 188 11.53 27.13 -8.13
C HIS A 188 12.13 26.12 -9.10
N GLN A 189 13.47 25.91 -9.03
CA GLN A 189 14.21 25.07 -9.97
C GLN A 189 13.72 23.60 -9.99
N ASP A 190 13.20 23.10 -8.88
CA ASP A 190 12.68 21.73 -8.78
C ASP A 190 11.45 21.47 -9.68
N PHE A 191 10.79 22.53 -10.11
CA PHE A 191 9.66 22.42 -11.04
C PHE A 191 10.06 22.44 -12.51
N GLY A 192 11.26 22.93 -12.84
CA GLY A 192 11.77 22.88 -14.23
C GLY A 192 10.85 23.53 -15.26
N GLY A 193 10.09 24.58 -14.90
CA GLY A 193 9.12 25.24 -15.77
C GLY A 193 7.77 24.53 -15.93
N ARG A 194 7.52 23.46 -15.19
CA ARG A 194 6.25 22.70 -15.24
C ARG A 194 5.16 23.24 -14.31
N ALA A 195 5.51 24.16 -13.43
CA ALA A 195 4.56 24.82 -12.54
C ALA A 195 4.00 26.10 -13.17
N SER A 196 2.71 26.31 -12.98
CA SER A 196 1.99 27.53 -13.40
C SER A 196 1.00 27.96 -12.32
N ILE A 197 0.57 29.21 -12.40
CA ILE A 197 -0.52 29.73 -11.57
C ILE A 197 -1.82 29.58 -12.34
N GLY A 198 -2.81 28.95 -11.73
CA GLY A 198 -4.14 28.80 -12.27
C GLY A 198 -5.11 29.83 -11.72
N PHE A 199 -5.19 29.97 -10.39
CA PHE A 199 -6.18 30.82 -9.74
C PHE A 199 -5.69 31.34 -8.39
N ASP A 200 -6.17 32.52 -8.01
CA ASP A 200 -5.97 33.11 -6.67
C ASP A 200 -7.31 33.64 -6.13
N ALA A 201 -7.85 32.97 -5.13
CA ALA A 201 -9.12 33.35 -4.50
C ALA A 201 -9.00 34.62 -3.64
N LEU A 202 -7.77 35.04 -3.30
CA LEU A 202 -7.51 36.23 -2.48
C LEU A 202 -7.29 37.49 -3.32
N GLY A 203 -7.40 37.41 -4.66
CA GLY A 203 -7.26 38.52 -5.57
C GLY A 203 -5.81 38.98 -5.83
N GLY A 204 -4.83 38.11 -5.56
CA GLY A 204 -3.41 38.35 -5.81
C GLY A 204 -2.94 37.75 -7.14
N ASN A 205 -1.62 37.51 -7.22
CA ASN A 205 -0.97 36.89 -8.39
C ASN A 205 -0.80 35.36 -8.29
N GLY A 206 -1.29 34.74 -7.21
CA GLY A 206 -1.20 33.29 -6.98
C GLY A 206 0.17 32.78 -6.52
N ASP A 207 1.17 33.67 -6.36
CA ASP A 207 2.49 33.25 -5.86
C ASP A 207 2.42 32.88 -4.37
N ASP A 208 3.22 31.90 -3.98
CA ASP A 208 3.26 31.41 -2.60
C ASP A 208 4.10 32.32 -1.71
N CYS A 209 3.48 32.88 -0.68
CA CYS A 209 4.15 33.75 0.31
C CYS A 209 4.33 33.08 1.68
N MET A 210 3.77 31.87 1.89
CA MET A 210 3.90 31.09 3.13
C MET A 210 4.90 29.95 3.01
N GLY A 211 4.86 29.24 1.87
CA GLY A 211 5.75 28.13 1.53
C GLY A 211 5.12 26.74 1.59
N HIS A 212 3.93 26.62 2.19
CA HIS A 212 3.27 25.32 2.36
C HIS A 212 2.86 24.72 1.01
N GLY A 213 2.19 25.46 0.14
CA GLY A 213 1.78 24.97 -1.18
C GLY A 213 2.96 24.66 -2.10
N THR A 214 4.08 25.41 -2.00
CA THR A 214 5.33 25.08 -2.70
C THR A 214 5.91 23.75 -2.22
N HIS A 215 5.87 23.48 -0.92
CA HIS A 215 6.32 22.23 -0.33
C HIS A 215 5.46 21.04 -0.80
N VAL A 216 4.15 21.21 -0.77
CA VAL A 216 3.16 20.24 -1.26
C VAL A 216 3.40 19.95 -2.75
N ALA A 217 3.51 20.99 -3.59
CA ALA A 217 3.80 20.84 -5.02
C ALA A 217 5.13 20.11 -5.27
N GLY A 218 6.17 20.43 -4.49
CA GLY A 218 7.48 19.78 -4.54
C GLY A 218 7.38 18.28 -4.24
N THR A 219 6.66 17.91 -3.19
CA THR A 219 6.46 16.51 -2.78
C THR A 219 5.61 15.74 -3.80
N LEU A 220 4.60 16.37 -4.42
CA LEU A 220 3.78 15.76 -5.46
C LEU A 220 4.58 15.56 -6.74
N GLY A 221 5.24 16.62 -7.27
CA GLY A 221 5.68 16.66 -8.65
C GLY A 221 7.05 17.30 -8.92
N GLY A 222 7.84 17.60 -7.88
CA GLY A 222 9.20 18.11 -8.04
C GLY A 222 10.13 17.10 -8.73
N THR A 223 11.09 17.57 -9.50
CA THR A 223 12.10 16.73 -10.14
C THR A 223 12.95 15.99 -9.11
N THR A 224 13.31 16.68 -8.02
CA THR A 224 14.15 16.15 -6.92
C THR A 224 13.32 15.52 -5.82
N TYR A 225 12.28 16.23 -5.35
CA TYR A 225 11.50 15.84 -4.17
C TYR A 225 10.20 15.12 -4.51
N GLY A 226 9.76 15.14 -5.77
CA GLY A 226 8.44 14.70 -6.19
C GLY A 226 8.32 13.20 -6.45
N VAL A 227 7.13 12.68 -6.19
CA VAL A 227 6.72 11.31 -6.55
C VAL A 227 6.52 11.20 -8.05
N ALA A 228 5.75 12.10 -8.67
CA ALA A 228 5.48 12.15 -10.11
C ALA A 228 6.41 13.14 -10.81
N LYS A 229 7.60 12.68 -11.26
CA LYS A 229 8.72 13.54 -11.69
C LYS A 229 8.42 14.54 -12.82
N ASN A 230 7.45 14.24 -13.69
CA ASN A 230 7.18 15.03 -14.92
C ASN A 230 5.74 15.55 -14.99
N VAL A 231 4.99 15.52 -13.89
CA VAL A 231 3.61 16.01 -13.85
C VAL A 231 3.55 17.53 -14.03
N ASN A 232 2.52 18.04 -14.71
CA ASN A 232 2.25 19.46 -14.77
C ASN A 232 1.61 19.91 -13.45
N LEU A 233 2.08 21.02 -12.89
CA LEU A 233 1.63 21.56 -11.61
C LEU A 233 0.89 22.87 -11.82
N VAL A 234 -0.31 23.00 -11.25
CA VAL A 234 -1.11 24.22 -11.29
C VAL A 234 -1.42 24.65 -9.87
N GLY A 235 -0.92 25.82 -9.49
CA GLY A 235 -1.20 26.43 -8.20
C GLY A 235 -2.58 27.08 -8.18
N VAL A 236 -3.36 26.74 -7.17
CA VAL A 236 -4.69 27.32 -6.90
C VAL A 236 -4.65 27.86 -5.48
N ARG A 237 -4.42 29.16 -5.35
CA ARG A 237 -4.24 29.78 -4.06
C ARG A 237 -5.57 30.08 -3.39
N VAL A 238 -5.78 29.49 -2.24
CA VAL A 238 -6.99 29.66 -1.41
C VAL A 238 -6.66 30.02 0.05
N LEU A 239 -5.36 29.96 0.41
CA LEU A 239 -4.85 30.28 1.74
C LEU A 239 -3.91 31.48 1.68
N GLY A 240 -3.95 32.33 2.70
CA GLY A 240 -3.11 33.52 2.86
C GLY A 240 -1.66 33.19 3.23
N CYS A 241 -0.84 34.26 3.40
CA CYS A 241 0.55 34.14 3.86
C CYS A 241 0.66 33.67 5.32
N ASP A 242 -0.42 33.73 6.06
CA ASP A 242 -0.58 33.23 7.43
C ASP A 242 -1.00 31.73 7.47
N GLY A 243 -1.28 31.14 6.29
CA GLY A 243 -1.71 29.76 6.16
C GLY A 243 -3.23 29.56 6.35
N PHE A 244 -4.01 30.61 6.50
CA PHE A 244 -5.46 30.54 6.70
C PHE A 244 -6.25 30.98 5.47
N GLY A 245 -7.43 30.43 5.31
CA GLY A 245 -8.41 30.79 4.29
C GLY A 245 -9.83 30.64 4.81
N THR A 246 -10.79 31.17 4.09
CA THR A 246 -12.21 31.00 4.41
C THR A 246 -12.83 29.87 3.58
N THR A 247 -13.98 29.37 4.00
CA THR A 247 -14.79 28.42 3.20
C THR A 247 -15.06 28.96 1.79
N GLU A 248 -15.28 30.25 1.66
CA GLU A 248 -15.51 30.91 0.36
C GLU A 248 -14.29 30.82 -0.56
N HIS A 249 -13.07 31.06 -0.02
CA HIS A 249 -11.84 30.95 -0.80
C HIS A 249 -11.60 29.50 -1.26
N VAL A 250 -11.79 28.53 -0.36
CA VAL A 250 -11.61 27.10 -0.69
C VAL A 250 -12.64 26.66 -1.73
N LEU A 251 -13.92 27.04 -1.58
CA LEU A 251 -14.97 26.77 -2.57
C LEU A 251 -14.66 27.39 -3.92
N ALA A 252 -14.17 28.65 -3.95
CA ALA A 252 -13.80 29.32 -5.19
C ALA A 252 -12.67 28.57 -5.91
N GLY A 253 -11.65 28.09 -5.18
CA GLY A 253 -10.58 27.28 -5.72
C GLY A 253 -11.06 25.93 -6.26
N ILE A 254 -11.87 25.18 -5.50
CA ILE A 254 -12.44 23.91 -5.95
C ILE A 254 -13.32 24.09 -7.20
N ASN A 255 -14.17 25.13 -7.19
CA ASN A 255 -15.03 25.47 -8.32
C ASN A 255 -14.22 25.82 -9.57
N TRP A 256 -13.14 26.58 -9.40
CA TRP A 256 -12.26 26.93 -10.52
C TRP A 256 -11.58 25.67 -11.09
N VAL A 257 -11.05 24.79 -10.24
CA VAL A 257 -10.44 23.51 -10.68
C VAL A 257 -11.45 22.66 -11.42
N LYS A 258 -12.67 22.49 -10.89
CA LYS A 258 -13.73 21.73 -11.56
C LYS A 258 -14.06 22.28 -12.95
N ALA A 259 -14.06 23.60 -13.12
CA ALA A 259 -14.40 24.26 -14.38
C ALA A 259 -13.25 24.23 -15.40
N ASN A 260 -11.98 24.16 -14.97
CA ASN A 260 -10.79 24.36 -15.81
C ASN A 260 -9.89 23.12 -15.89
N ALA A 261 -10.18 22.05 -15.14
CA ALA A 261 -9.32 20.88 -15.11
C ALA A 261 -9.21 20.19 -16.48
N GLN A 262 -7.97 19.93 -16.88
CA GLN A 262 -7.63 19.15 -18.06
C GLN A 262 -7.40 17.69 -17.64
N LEU A 263 -8.28 16.80 -18.03
CA LEU A 263 -8.18 15.38 -17.71
C LEU A 263 -7.11 14.69 -18.59
N PRO A 264 -6.40 13.70 -18.04
CA PRO A 264 -6.50 13.17 -16.66
C PRO A 264 -5.91 14.15 -15.63
N ALA A 265 -6.59 14.30 -14.50
CA ALA A 265 -6.27 15.29 -13.48
C ALA A 265 -6.30 14.74 -12.05
N VAL A 266 -5.41 15.29 -11.22
CA VAL A 266 -5.39 15.10 -9.77
C VAL A 266 -5.54 16.45 -9.09
N ALA A 267 -6.34 16.56 -8.03
CA ALA A 267 -6.38 17.71 -7.15
C ALA A 267 -5.90 17.30 -5.75
N ASN A 268 -4.99 18.07 -5.17
CA ASN A 268 -4.49 17.86 -3.81
C ASN A 268 -4.97 18.99 -2.91
N LEU A 269 -5.66 18.66 -1.82
CA LEU A 269 -6.08 19.56 -0.76
C LEU A 269 -5.37 19.19 0.55
N SER A 270 -4.21 19.81 0.80
CA SER A 270 -3.48 19.65 2.05
C SER A 270 -3.98 20.68 3.09
N LEU A 271 -5.29 20.72 3.27
CA LEU A 271 -6.02 21.65 4.16
C LEU A 271 -7.27 20.96 4.71
N GLY A 272 -7.83 21.49 5.78
CA GLY A 272 -9.05 20.99 6.38
C GLY A 272 -9.68 21.98 7.36
N THR A 273 -10.91 21.67 7.73
CA THR A 273 -11.68 22.34 8.77
C THR A 273 -12.55 21.31 9.48
N THR A 274 -13.18 21.68 10.58
CA THR A 274 -14.29 20.89 11.12
C THR A 274 -15.39 20.71 10.07
N GLU A 275 -16.33 19.81 10.33
CA GLU A 275 -17.40 19.46 9.40
C GLU A 275 -17.97 20.63 8.57
N SER A 276 -17.94 20.51 7.25
CA SER A 276 -18.47 21.50 6.31
C SER A 276 -19.11 20.82 5.10
N GLN A 277 -20.43 20.70 5.11
CA GLN A 277 -21.19 20.06 4.02
C GLN A 277 -20.94 20.71 2.65
N VAL A 278 -20.79 22.04 2.59
CA VAL A 278 -20.57 22.74 1.32
C VAL A 278 -19.20 22.42 0.71
N ILE A 279 -18.19 22.18 1.52
CA ILE A 279 -16.87 21.72 1.05
C ILE A 279 -16.97 20.27 0.57
N ASP A 280 -17.65 19.41 1.32
CA ASP A 280 -17.84 18.00 0.96
C ASP A 280 -18.58 17.86 -0.37
N ASP A 281 -19.64 18.63 -0.58
CA ASP A 281 -20.41 18.66 -1.83
C ASP A 281 -19.55 19.14 -3.02
N ALA A 282 -18.73 20.17 -2.84
CA ALA A 282 -17.84 20.69 -3.87
C ALA A 282 -16.75 19.68 -4.26
N VAL A 283 -16.17 18.97 -3.28
CA VAL A 283 -15.20 17.91 -3.51
C VAL A 283 -15.85 16.74 -4.25
N ASN A 284 -17.03 16.27 -3.81
CA ASN A 284 -17.79 15.23 -4.52
C ASN A 284 -18.13 15.65 -5.96
N ALA A 285 -18.51 16.91 -6.18
CA ALA A 285 -18.81 17.43 -7.51
C ALA A 285 -17.58 17.44 -8.43
N SER A 286 -16.37 17.66 -7.87
CA SER A 286 -15.11 17.59 -8.62
C SER A 286 -14.75 16.13 -8.95
N ILE A 287 -14.92 15.21 -8.00
CA ILE A 287 -14.70 13.76 -8.21
C ILE A 287 -15.64 13.25 -9.32
N ASN A 288 -16.91 13.61 -9.27
CA ASN A 288 -17.90 13.22 -10.27
C ASN A 288 -17.60 13.78 -11.68
N SER A 289 -16.79 14.84 -11.80
CA SER A 289 -16.30 15.35 -13.08
C SER A 289 -15.06 14.64 -13.62
N GLY A 290 -14.55 13.61 -12.93
CA GLY A 290 -13.42 12.80 -13.36
C GLY A 290 -12.06 13.19 -12.73
N ILE A 291 -12.04 14.12 -11.78
CA ILE A 291 -10.83 14.57 -11.09
C ILE A 291 -10.56 13.65 -9.89
N SER A 292 -9.39 13.03 -9.81
CA SER A 292 -8.98 12.28 -8.61
C SER A 292 -8.60 13.28 -7.51
N VAL A 293 -9.40 13.36 -6.45
CA VAL A 293 -9.16 14.29 -5.35
C VAL A 293 -8.50 13.58 -4.18
N VAL A 294 -7.36 14.12 -3.73
CA VAL A 294 -6.57 13.61 -2.59
C VAL A 294 -6.58 14.65 -1.49
N VAL A 295 -6.88 14.23 -0.27
CA VAL A 295 -7.07 15.13 0.85
C VAL A 295 -6.25 14.68 2.07
N ALA A 296 -5.78 15.63 2.88
CA ALA A 296 -5.15 15.35 4.14
C ALA A 296 -6.19 14.93 5.20
N ALA A 297 -5.85 13.97 6.06
CA ALA A 297 -6.76 13.50 7.11
C ALA A 297 -7.02 14.53 8.22
N GLY A 298 -6.08 15.47 8.42
CA GLY A 298 -6.05 16.40 9.54
C GLY A 298 -4.98 16.06 10.57
N ASN A 299 -4.72 16.99 11.51
CA ASN A 299 -3.59 16.89 12.43
C ASN A 299 -4.00 17.12 13.91
N GLU A 300 -5.19 16.74 14.27
CA GLU A 300 -5.81 16.95 15.57
C GLU A 300 -5.70 15.72 16.49
N ALA A 301 -5.09 14.62 16.02
CA ALA A 301 -5.06 13.32 16.69
C ALA A 301 -6.47 12.78 17.02
N ASP A 302 -7.40 12.94 16.08
CA ASP A 302 -8.83 12.69 16.25
C ASP A 302 -9.35 11.80 15.09
N ASP A 303 -10.66 11.49 15.08
CA ASP A 303 -11.31 10.80 13.98
C ASP A 303 -11.48 11.73 12.77
N ALA A 304 -10.85 11.35 11.65
CA ALA A 304 -10.91 12.10 10.38
C ALA A 304 -12.35 12.29 9.86
N CYS A 305 -13.29 11.44 10.31
CA CYS A 305 -14.70 11.55 9.93
C CYS A 305 -15.40 12.80 10.48
N TYR A 306 -14.79 13.52 11.43
CA TYR A 306 -15.28 14.81 11.93
C TYR A 306 -14.75 16.02 11.16
N TYR A 307 -13.94 15.80 10.12
CA TYR A 307 -13.25 16.88 9.41
C TYR A 307 -13.58 16.87 7.92
N SER A 308 -13.74 18.06 7.34
CA SER A 308 -13.91 18.27 5.90
C SER A 308 -12.64 18.85 5.27
N PRO A 309 -12.21 18.35 4.10
CA PRO A 309 -12.83 17.33 3.26
C PRO A 309 -12.46 15.89 3.60
N ALA A 310 -11.75 15.59 4.68
CA ALA A 310 -11.25 14.25 5.03
C ALA A 310 -12.37 13.19 5.12
N ARG A 311 -13.58 13.60 5.51
CA ARG A 311 -14.76 12.71 5.64
C ARG A 311 -15.43 12.35 4.31
N VAL A 312 -15.00 12.94 3.19
CA VAL A 312 -15.61 12.65 1.88
C VAL A 312 -15.22 11.26 1.41
N SER A 313 -16.15 10.32 1.46
CA SER A 313 -15.90 8.90 1.19
C SER A 313 -15.39 8.58 -0.23
N ASN A 314 -15.62 9.45 -1.20
CA ASN A 314 -15.15 9.31 -2.58
C ASN A 314 -13.77 9.95 -2.83
N ALA A 315 -13.27 10.78 -1.91
CA ALA A 315 -11.92 11.32 -1.96
C ALA A 315 -10.89 10.25 -1.56
N ILE A 316 -9.62 10.52 -1.78
CA ILE A 316 -8.50 9.70 -1.26
C ILE A 316 -7.99 10.40 -0.01
N THR A 317 -8.39 9.92 1.16
CA THR A 317 -8.03 10.52 2.44
C THR A 317 -6.76 9.87 3.00
N VAL A 318 -5.75 10.71 3.32
CA VAL A 318 -4.38 10.27 3.59
C VAL A 318 -3.94 10.64 5.01
N GLY A 319 -3.64 9.62 5.81
CA GLY A 319 -2.99 9.74 7.12
C GLY A 319 -1.46 9.80 7.01
N SER A 320 -0.81 10.26 8.08
CA SER A 320 0.64 10.49 8.14
C SER A 320 1.38 9.42 8.93
N THR A 321 2.53 8.95 8.41
CA THR A 321 3.47 8.10 9.15
C THR A 321 4.86 8.70 9.21
N ASP A 322 5.65 8.20 10.18
CA ASP A 322 7.08 8.49 10.32
C ASP A 322 7.95 7.47 9.54
N ARG A 323 9.28 7.56 9.68
CA ARG A 323 10.28 6.72 9.00
C ARG A 323 10.23 5.23 9.40
N LEU A 324 9.49 4.88 10.43
CA LEU A 324 9.33 3.52 10.94
C LEU A 324 7.93 2.98 10.67
N ASP A 325 7.16 3.72 9.86
CA ASP A 325 5.77 3.41 9.54
C ASP A 325 4.82 3.58 10.74
N ILE A 326 5.25 4.26 11.81
CA ILE A 326 4.38 4.57 12.94
C ILE A 326 3.51 5.77 12.56
N VAL A 327 2.21 5.66 12.81
CA VAL A 327 1.26 6.75 12.59
C VAL A 327 1.70 7.97 13.41
N ALA A 328 1.80 9.13 12.76
CA ALA A 328 2.21 10.36 13.42
C ALA A 328 1.23 10.70 14.54
N ALA A 329 1.75 11.13 15.71
CA ALA A 329 0.91 11.39 16.89
C ALA A 329 -0.18 12.44 16.65
N SER A 330 0.07 13.39 15.73
CA SER A 330 -0.91 14.39 15.34
C SER A 330 -1.86 13.94 14.22
N SER A 331 -1.56 12.85 13.51
CA SER A 331 -2.40 12.42 12.39
C SER A 331 -3.80 12.06 12.87
N ASN A 332 -4.81 12.57 12.19
CA ASN A 332 -6.14 12.01 12.33
C ASN A 332 -6.16 10.58 11.80
N VAL A 333 -7.05 9.76 12.36
CA VAL A 333 -7.21 8.33 12.13
C VAL A 333 -8.69 8.00 11.88
N GLY A 334 -9.09 6.74 11.85
CA GLY A 334 -10.49 6.32 11.76
C GLY A 334 -10.88 5.78 10.38
N GLN A 335 -12.14 5.40 10.25
CA GLN A 335 -12.66 4.67 9.08
C GLN A 335 -12.75 5.51 7.80
N CYS A 336 -12.62 6.83 7.90
CA CYS A 336 -12.62 7.72 6.73
C CYS A 336 -11.26 7.78 6.01
N LEU A 337 -10.21 7.15 6.53
CA LEU A 337 -8.92 7.05 5.85
C LEU A 337 -8.91 5.94 4.80
N ASP A 338 -8.23 6.22 3.69
CA ASP A 338 -7.99 5.26 2.62
C ASP A 338 -6.60 4.66 2.65
N ILE A 339 -5.61 5.45 3.10
CA ILE A 339 -4.22 5.05 3.06
C ILE A 339 -3.38 5.94 3.97
N PHE A 340 -2.29 5.41 4.49
CA PHE A 340 -1.23 6.19 5.12
C PHE A 340 -0.09 6.46 4.15
N ALA A 341 0.62 7.57 4.33
CA ALA A 341 1.82 7.90 3.57
C ALA A 341 2.85 8.63 4.45
N PRO A 342 4.13 8.69 4.02
CA PRO A 342 5.16 9.46 4.72
C PRO A 342 4.75 10.92 4.91
N GLY A 343 4.73 11.38 6.16
CA GLY A 343 4.33 12.76 6.46
C GLY A 343 5.15 13.43 7.56
N VAL A 344 6.02 12.70 8.28
CA VAL A 344 6.88 13.27 9.33
C VAL A 344 8.26 13.59 8.77
N ASP A 345 8.79 14.80 9.04
CA ASP A 345 10.11 15.24 8.57
C ASP A 345 10.31 15.12 7.05
N ILE A 346 9.33 15.51 6.28
CA ILE A 346 9.39 15.48 4.81
C ILE A 346 10.12 16.68 4.30
N THR A 347 11.21 16.44 3.56
CA THR A 347 11.99 17.50 2.90
C THR A 347 11.45 17.75 1.49
N SER A 348 11.15 19.01 1.17
CA SER A 348 10.67 19.42 -0.15
C SER A 348 11.08 20.86 -0.49
N ALA A 349 10.68 21.35 -1.67
CA ALA A 349 10.88 22.71 -2.13
C ALA A 349 10.26 23.72 -1.15
N TRP A 350 10.85 24.92 -1.07
CA TRP A 350 10.36 26.00 -0.21
C TRP A 350 10.51 27.37 -0.87
N ILE A 351 9.86 28.37 -0.30
CA ILE A 351 10.03 29.78 -0.71
C ILE A 351 11.35 30.36 -0.17
N GLY A 352 11.70 31.57 -0.57
CA GLY A 352 12.92 32.27 -0.14
C GLY A 352 14.00 32.33 -1.23
N SER A 353 14.24 31.24 -1.96
CA SER A 353 15.05 31.22 -3.17
C SER A 353 14.52 30.20 -4.17
N SER A 354 15.08 30.18 -5.40
CA SER A 354 14.72 29.17 -6.41
C SER A 354 15.20 27.75 -6.09
N THR A 355 16.01 27.57 -5.06
CA THR A 355 16.59 26.29 -4.62
C THR A 355 16.32 26.00 -3.14
N ALA A 356 15.51 26.84 -2.48
CA ALA A 356 15.21 26.70 -1.06
C ALA A 356 14.47 25.37 -0.79
N LYS A 357 14.78 24.77 0.36
CA LYS A 357 14.13 23.55 0.82
C LYS A 357 13.83 23.67 2.31
N LYS A 358 12.83 22.93 2.77
CA LYS A 358 12.49 22.83 4.19
C LYS A 358 12.00 21.43 4.52
N SER A 359 12.18 20.99 5.76
CA SER A 359 11.59 19.76 6.28
C SER A 359 10.49 20.14 7.25
N ILE A 360 9.27 19.65 7.00
CA ILE A 360 8.09 19.85 7.84
C ILE A 360 7.29 18.57 7.95
N SER A 361 6.35 18.53 8.91
CA SER A 361 5.54 17.34 9.23
C SER A 361 4.05 17.66 9.17
N GLY A 362 3.24 16.64 8.87
CA GLY A 362 1.78 16.68 8.87
C GLY A 362 1.16 15.78 7.82
N THR A 363 -0.14 15.56 7.92
CA THR A 363 -0.93 14.89 6.87
C THR A 363 -0.92 15.67 5.57
N SER A 364 -0.67 16.98 5.64
CA SER A 364 -0.41 17.85 4.49
C SER A 364 0.81 17.44 3.65
N MET A 365 1.77 16.69 4.23
CA MET A 365 2.95 16.16 3.53
C MET A 365 2.72 14.72 3.07
N ALA A 366 1.83 14.01 3.73
CA ALA A 366 1.40 12.66 3.32
C ALA A 366 0.51 12.70 2.06
N ALA A 367 -0.48 13.59 2.02
CA ALA A 367 -1.41 13.75 0.90
C ALA A 367 -0.70 13.93 -0.47
N PRO A 368 0.31 14.80 -0.65
CA PRO A 368 0.97 14.96 -1.94
C PRO A 368 1.79 13.72 -2.36
N HIS A 369 2.24 12.86 -1.45
CA HIS A 369 2.81 11.57 -1.84
C HIS A 369 1.75 10.70 -2.54
N ALA A 370 0.54 10.63 -1.98
CA ALA A 370 -0.57 9.90 -2.59
C ALA A 370 -1.06 10.58 -3.89
N ALA A 371 -1.09 11.91 -3.95
CA ALA A 371 -1.46 12.64 -5.17
C ALA A 371 -0.45 12.40 -6.31
N GLY A 372 0.85 12.33 -6.00
CA GLY A 372 1.86 11.94 -6.98
C GLY A 372 1.70 10.49 -7.46
N ALA A 373 1.35 9.57 -6.55
CA ALA A 373 1.04 8.19 -6.92
C ALA A 373 -0.23 8.11 -7.80
N ALA A 374 -1.26 8.90 -7.50
CA ALA A 374 -2.45 9.02 -8.35
C ALA A 374 -2.11 9.53 -9.75
N ALA A 375 -1.21 10.51 -9.87
CA ALA A 375 -0.74 11.01 -11.16
C ALA A 375 0.02 9.93 -11.96
N ILE A 376 0.82 9.08 -11.30
CA ILE A 376 1.49 7.94 -11.95
C ILE A 376 0.46 6.91 -12.44
N LEU A 377 -0.55 6.58 -11.63
CA LEU A 377 -1.62 5.66 -12.01
C LEU A 377 -2.42 6.18 -13.21
N LEU A 378 -2.77 7.46 -13.22
CA LEU A 378 -3.43 8.11 -14.35
C LEU A 378 -2.56 8.18 -15.60
N ALA A 379 -1.25 8.42 -15.47
CA ALA A 379 -0.34 8.37 -16.61
C ALA A 379 -0.22 6.96 -17.22
N GLN A 380 -0.37 5.93 -16.41
CA GLN A 380 -0.45 4.54 -16.88
C GLN A 380 -1.81 4.21 -17.49
N ASN A 381 -2.88 4.82 -16.99
CA ASN A 381 -4.26 4.51 -17.31
C ASN A 381 -5.08 5.81 -17.45
N PRO A 382 -4.92 6.56 -18.56
CA PRO A 382 -5.48 7.91 -18.68
C PRO A 382 -7.03 7.99 -18.66
N THR A 383 -7.70 6.86 -18.82
CA THR A 383 -9.17 6.76 -18.83
C THR A 383 -9.77 6.26 -17.53
N TRP A 384 -8.94 6.02 -16.52
CA TRP A 384 -9.45 5.55 -15.22
C TRP A 384 -10.29 6.62 -14.54
N SER A 385 -11.40 6.19 -13.94
CA SER A 385 -12.19 7.01 -13.05
C SER A 385 -11.45 7.26 -11.72
N PRO A 386 -11.81 8.31 -10.97
CA PRO A 386 -11.26 8.57 -9.64
C PRO A 386 -11.38 7.36 -8.69
N GLN A 387 -12.50 6.63 -8.75
CA GLN A 387 -12.69 5.41 -7.96
C GLN A 387 -11.69 4.31 -8.35
N GLN A 388 -11.41 4.11 -9.64
CA GLN A 388 -10.42 3.12 -10.09
C GLN A 388 -9.01 3.49 -9.64
N VAL A 389 -8.67 4.79 -9.61
CA VAL A 389 -7.38 5.27 -9.09
C VAL A 389 -7.27 5.00 -7.59
N ARG A 390 -8.32 5.34 -6.81
CA ARG A 390 -8.39 5.06 -5.37
C ARG A 390 -8.26 3.58 -5.07
N ASP A 391 -9.06 2.73 -5.70
CA ASP A 391 -9.04 1.28 -5.49
C ASP A 391 -7.68 0.66 -5.84
N ALA A 392 -7.05 1.11 -6.92
CA ALA A 392 -5.73 0.66 -7.32
C ALA A 392 -4.66 1.08 -6.29
N MET A 393 -4.72 2.31 -5.78
CA MET A 393 -3.80 2.82 -4.76
C MET A 393 -3.92 2.03 -3.46
N VAL A 394 -5.14 1.88 -2.93
CA VAL A 394 -5.41 1.11 -1.70
C VAL A 394 -4.98 -0.34 -1.87
N THR A 395 -5.32 -0.96 -3.01
CA THR A 395 -4.97 -2.35 -3.30
C THR A 395 -3.46 -2.57 -3.44
N SER A 396 -2.71 -1.60 -4.02
CA SER A 396 -1.25 -1.68 -4.13
C SER A 396 -0.52 -1.30 -2.85
N GLY A 397 -1.18 -0.66 -1.90
CA GLY A 397 -0.64 -0.32 -0.59
C GLY A 397 -0.13 -1.55 0.17
N ILE A 398 0.87 -1.34 1.01
CA ILE A 398 1.44 -2.41 1.84
C ILE A 398 0.59 -2.58 3.08
N GLY A 399 -0.10 -3.72 3.18
CA GLY A 399 -0.86 -4.08 4.38
C GLY A 399 0.04 -4.51 5.53
N GLY A 400 -0.38 -4.25 6.75
CA GLY A 400 0.37 -4.53 7.96
C GLY A 400 1.65 -3.70 8.10
N ALA A 401 1.79 -2.60 7.35
CA ALA A 401 3.00 -1.79 7.36
C ALA A 401 2.89 -0.58 8.30
N ALA A 402 1.70 0.01 8.44
CA ALA A 402 1.50 1.14 9.34
C ALA A 402 1.19 0.65 10.76
N PHE A 403 1.86 1.24 11.76
CA PHE A 403 1.71 0.89 13.17
C PHE A 403 0.93 1.98 13.91
N GLY A 404 0.00 1.58 14.77
CA GLY A 404 -0.83 2.51 15.52
C GLY A 404 -1.98 3.10 14.68
N THR A 405 -2.52 2.30 13.78
CA THR A 405 -3.58 2.73 12.85
C THR A 405 -4.95 2.87 13.51
N TYR A 406 -5.09 2.44 14.77
CA TYR A 406 -6.37 2.35 15.49
C TYR A 406 -7.39 1.56 14.66
N ASP A 407 -8.59 2.09 14.37
CA ASP A 407 -9.61 1.51 13.49
C ASP A 407 -9.54 2.00 12.03
N SER A 408 -8.42 2.63 11.65
CA SER A 408 -8.16 2.99 10.26
C SER A 408 -7.76 1.77 9.42
N ILE A 409 -7.82 1.93 8.11
CA ILE A 409 -7.26 0.96 7.18
C ILE A 409 -5.75 0.84 7.39
N ASP A 410 -5.25 -0.37 7.55
CA ASP A 410 -3.81 -0.63 7.68
C ASP A 410 -3.19 -0.80 6.29
N ARG A 411 -2.96 0.32 5.62
CA ARG A 411 -2.34 0.39 4.29
C ARG A 411 -1.37 1.55 4.22
N LEU A 412 -0.12 1.26 3.86
CA LEU A 412 0.88 2.27 3.58
C LEU A 412 1.08 2.43 2.07
N LEU A 413 1.15 3.66 1.60
CA LEU A 413 1.33 4.00 0.19
C LEU A 413 2.51 3.25 -0.43
N HIS A 414 2.31 2.66 -1.60
CA HIS A 414 3.34 2.02 -2.39
C HIS A 414 3.25 2.42 -3.87
N VAL A 415 4.36 2.89 -4.41
CA VAL A 415 4.48 3.29 -5.82
C VAL A 415 5.27 2.24 -6.59
N GLY A 416 4.66 1.68 -7.61
CA GLY A 416 5.28 0.65 -8.45
C GLY A 416 4.55 -0.69 -8.41
N ALA A 417 5.08 -1.65 -9.17
CA ALA A 417 4.58 -3.01 -9.11
C ALA A 417 4.95 -3.60 -7.74
N VAL A 418 3.96 -3.99 -6.97
CA VAL A 418 4.22 -4.74 -5.73
C VAL A 418 5.05 -5.97 -6.12
N PRO A 419 6.27 -6.14 -5.57
CA PRO A 419 7.10 -7.28 -5.93
C PRO A 419 6.34 -8.57 -5.73
N VAL A 420 6.33 -9.44 -6.74
CA VAL A 420 5.76 -10.80 -6.62
C VAL A 420 6.50 -11.58 -5.53
N ASN A 421 7.79 -11.34 -5.39
CA ASN A 421 8.61 -11.90 -4.32
C ASN A 421 8.50 -11.01 -3.07
N ARG A 422 7.85 -11.52 -2.03
CA ARG A 422 7.79 -10.88 -0.70
C ARG A 422 8.38 -11.83 0.33
N SER A 423 9.19 -11.32 1.24
CA SER A 423 9.86 -12.13 2.25
C SER A 423 9.30 -11.88 3.64
N SER A 424 9.14 -12.96 4.40
CA SER A 424 8.74 -12.93 5.82
C SER A 424 7.39 -12.27 6.10
N ILE A 425 6.44 -12.34 5.16
CA ILE A 425 5.08 -11.79 5.31
C ILE A 425 4.20 -12.74 6.12
N GLY A 426 3.16 -12.17 6.75
CA GLY A 426 2.01 -12.89 7.28
C GLY A 426 0.85 -12.94 6.27
N LEU A 427 -0.02 -13.91 6.46
CA LEU A 427 -1.31 -14.00 5.79
C LEU A 427 -2.40 -13.98 6.86
N ARG A 428 -3.16 -12.90 7.00
CA ARG A 428 -4.27 -12.77 7.95
C ARG A 428 -5.58 -13.12 7.27
N ALA A 429 -6.26 -14.15 7.74
CA ALA A 429 -7.56 -14.57 7.19
C ALA A 429 -8.65 -13.57 7.60
N LYS A 430 -9.34 -12.99 6.62
CA LYS A 430 -10.42 -12.01 6.86
C LYS A 430 -11.60 -12.54 7.68
N ILE A 431 -11.81 -13.85 7.67
CA ILE A 431 -12.98 -14.45 8.33
C ILE A 431 -12.88 -14.45 9.85
N ASN A 432 -11.68 -14.48 10.42
CA ASN A 432 -11.46 -14.56 11.88
C ASN A 432 -10.30 -13.67 12.36
N GLU A 433 -9.80 -12.81 11.50
CA GLU A 433 -8.70 -11.87 11.77
C GLU A 433 -7.44 -12.54 12.36
N SER A 434 -7.21 -13.82 12.03
CA SER A 434 -6.09 -14.61 12.55
C SER A 434 -5.05 -14.89 11.47
N LEU A 435 -3.77 -14.88 11.85
CA LEU A 435 -2.65 -15.23 10.97
C LEU A 435 -2.64 -16.72 10.66
N VAL A 436 -2.28 -17.05 9.44
CA VAL A 436 -2.02 -18.41 9.00
C VAL A 436 -0.73 -18.91 9.62
N VAL A 437 -0.81 -20.04 10.30
CA VAL A 437 0.31 -20.70 11.01
C VAL A 437 0.72 -21.97 10.28
N ALA A 438 2.01 -22.16 10.06
CA ALA A 438 2.60 -23.43 9.64
C ALA A 438 2.78 -24.32 10.89
N GLU A 439 1.73 -25.04 11.24
CA GLU A 439 1.62 -25.82 12.49
C GLU A 439 2.76 -26.83 12.71
N ASP A 440 3.17 -26.97 13.96
CA ASP A 440 4.26 -27.86 14.38
C ASP A 440 5.54 -27.66 13.54
N GLY A 441 5.89 -26.37 13.35
CA GLY A 441 7.01 -26.02 12.49
C GLY A 441 6.83 -26.47 11.03
N GLY A 442 5.60 -26.44 10.53
CA GLY A 442 5.25 -26.78 9.16
C GLY A 442 5.08 -28.29 8.89
N LYS A 443 5.09 -29.13 9.93
CA LYS A 443 4.84 -30.57 9.79
C LYS A 443 3.35 -30.91 9.69
N LYS A 444 2.48 -30.06 10.23
CA LYS A 444 1.03 -30.18 10.21
C LYS A 444 0.40 -29.20 9.23
N PRO A 445 -0.88 -29.38 8.85
CA PRO A 445 -1.60 -28.46 7.99
C PRO A 445 -1.63 -27.02 8.50
N LEU A 446 -1.72 -26.06 7.58
CA LEU A 446 -1.84 -24.64 7.88
C LEU A 446 -3.19 -24.35 8.53
N LEU A 447 -3.19 -23.54 9.60
CA LEU A 447 -4.37 -23.07 10.32
C LEU A 447 -4.38 -21.55 10.47
N ALA A 448 -5.54 -20.90 10.36
CA ALA A 448 -5.71 -19.48 10.61
C ALA A 448 -6.04 -19.25 12.10
N ARG A 449 -5.03 -19.21 12.97
CA ARG A 449 -5.18 -19.03 14.42
C ARG A 449 -4.05 -18.25 15.12
N GLY A 450 -3.07 -17.78 14.36
CA GLY A 450 -1.96 -16.99 14.89
C GLY A 450 -2.41 -15.58 15.29
N TRP A 451 -1.84 -15.05 16.35
CA TRP A 451 -2.12 -13.70 16.85
C TRP A 451 -1.02 -12.72 16.43
N PHE A 452 0.22 -13.19 16.33
CA PHE A 452 1.38 -12.35 16.03
C PHE A 452 2.20 -12.96 14.89
N LEU A 453 2.81 -12.12 14.11
CA LEU A 453 3.70 -12.53 13.03
C LEU A 453 5.05 -13.02 13.60
N ASP A 454 5.14 -14.29 13.93
CA ASP A 454 6.35 -14.96 14.45
C ASP A 454 6.92 -15.98 13.43
N GLY A 455 7.76 -16.89 13.85
CA GLY A 455 8.47 -17.82 12.99
C GLY A 455 7.57 -18.75 12.17
N TRP A 456 6.46 -19.17 12.74
CA TRP A 456 5.52 -20.11 12.11
C TRP A 456 4.46 -19.42 11.25
N GLU A 457 4.23 -18.13 11.43
CA GLU A 457 3.30 -17.29 10.69
C GLU A 457 3.96 -16.62 9.49
N LYS A 458 5.30 -16.71 9.37
CA LYS A 458 6.06 -16.05 8.31
C LYS A 458 6.20 -16.93 7.07
N PHE A 459 5.87 -16.34 5.94
CA PHE A 459 6.01 -16.95 4.62
C PHE A 459 6.77 -16.04 3.67
N ASP A 460 7.48 -16.63 2.72
CA ASP A 460 7.94 -15.93 1.53
C ASP A 460 6.95 -16.21 0.40
N ILE A 461 6.47 -15.19 -0.29
CA ILE A 461 5.82 -15.34 -1.60
C ILE A 461 6.94 -15.29 -2.63
N VAL A 462 7.09 -16.32 -3.44
CA VAL A 462 8.11 -16.38 -4.48
C VAL A 462 7.47 -16.59 -5.85
N SER A 463 8.06 -16.01 -6.89
CA SER A 463 7.61 -16.24 -8.27
C SER A 463 7.80 -17.70 -8.65
N ALA A 464 6.75 -18.30 -9.23
CA ALA A 464 6.75 -19.69 -9.72
C ALA A 464 6.67 -19.78 -11.25
N GLY A 465 6.89 -18.64 -11.95
CA GLY A 465 6.80 -18.51 -13.40
C GLY A 465 5.37 -18.40 -13.91
N GLY A 466 5.18 -17.84 -15.10
CA GLY A 466 3.85 -17.72 -15.75
C GLY A 466 2.82 -16.91 -14.97
N GLY A 467 3.24 -15.91 -14.17
CA GLY A 467 2.33 -15.12 -13.33
C GLY A 467 1.82 -15.84 -12.07
N LEU A 468 2.39 -17.01 -11.76
CA LEU A 468 2.07 -17.81 -10.58
C LEU A 468 3.06 -17.53 -9.43
N VAL A 469 2.63 -17.86 -8.23
CA VAL A 469 3.42 -17.75 -6.99
C VAL A 469 3.49 -19.09 -6.27
N ALA A 470 4.49 -19.26 -5.42
CA ALA A 470 4.55 -20.30 -4.40
C ALA A 470 4.76 -19.63 -3.03
N LEU A 471 4.20 -20.26 -1.99
CA LEU A 471 4.39 -19.84 -0.61
C LEU A 471 5.47 -20.72 0.02
N LYS A 472 6.49 -20.10 0.64
CA LYS A 472 7.56 -20.82 1.33
C LYS A 472 7.54 -20.47 2.82
N SER A 473 7.26 -21.43 3.67
CA SER A 473 7.21 -21.21 5.12
C SER A 473 8.60 -20.98 5.70
N LYS A 474 8.73 -19.96 6.53
CA LYS A 474 9.96 -19.68 7.30
C LYS A 474 10.17 -20.67 8.43
N ALA A 475 9.13 -21.35 8.91
CA ALA A 475 9.21 -22.33 9.99
C ALA A 475 10.15 -23.50 9.67
N ASN A 476 10.17 -23.97 8.41
CA ASN A 476 10.94 -25.14 7.98
C ASN A 476 11.60 -24.98 6.62
N ASN A 477 11.52 -23.82 6.02
CA ASN A 477 12.08 -23.51 4.70
C ASN A 477 11.53 -24.40 3.57
N ARG A 478 10.24 -24.83 3.69
CA ARG A 478 9.54 -25.67 2.71
C ARG A 478 8.41 -24.91 2.03
N TYR A 479 8.10 -25.36 0.80
CA TYR A 479 6.97 -24.82 0.05
C TYR A 479 5.65 -25.43 0.52
N VAL A 480 4.61 -24.61 0.53
CA VAL A 480 3.24 -24.99 0.83
C VAL A 480 2.67 -25.78 -0.35
N VAL A 481 2.09 -26.92 -0.06
CA VAL A 481 1.54 -27.88 -1.03
C VAL A 481 0.03 -27.97 -0.87
N ALA A 482 -0.70 -27.88 -1.97
CA ALA A 482 -2.11 -28.29 -2.05
C ALA A 482 -2.18 -29.82 -2.25
N GLU A 483 -2.11 -30.58 -1.16
CA GLU A 483 -1.92 -32.02 -1.18
C GLU A 483 -3.01 -32.77 -1.91
N ASN A 484 -2.62 -33.94 -2.49
CA ASN A 484 -3.52 -34.81 -3.24
C ASN A 484 -4.31 -34.04 -4.31
N GLY A 485 -3.63 -33.19 -5.07
CA GLY A 485 -4.29 -32.35 -6.06
C GLY A 485 -5.31 -31.38 -5.44
N GLY A 486 -5.03 -30.84 -4.26
CA GLY A 486 -5.91 -29.89 -3.56
C GLY A 486 -7.08 -30.51 -2.80
N LYS A 487 -7.19 -31.84 -2.77
CA LYS A 487 -8.26 -32.57 -2.04
C LYS A 487 -7.98 -32.67 -0.54
N LYS A 488 -6.75 -32.42 -0.10
CA LYS A 488 -6.33 -32.40 1.30
C LYS A 488 -5.88 -31.00 1.73
N PRO A 489 -5.83 -30.71 3.03
CA PRO A 489 -5.36 -29.43 3.55
C PRO A 489 -3.94 -29.06 3.09
N LEU A 490 -3.67 -27.76 3.04
CA LEU A 490 -2.36 -27.22 2.71
C LEU A 490 -1.35 -27.51 3.82
N VAL A 491 -0.13 -27.92 3.44
CA VAL A 491 0.97 -28.18 4.38
C VAL A 491 2.31 -27.70 3.81
N ALA A 492 3.19 -27.16 4.66
CA ALA A 492 4.52 -26.65 4.27
C ALA A 492 5.56 -27.78 4.28
N ARG A 493 5.64 -28.63 3.22
CA ARG A 493 6.52 -29.81 3.22
C ARG A 493 7.39 -30.00 1.98
N SER A 494 7.09 -29.36 0.85
CA SER A 494 7.84 -29.58 -0.39
C SER A 494 9.21 -28.89 -0.39
N LYS A 495 10.22 -29.55 -0.96
CA LYS A 495 11.57 -28.99 -1.17
C LYS A 495 11.65 -28.16 -2.45
N SER A 496 10.75 -28.35 -3.40
CA SER A 496 10.76 -27.74 -4.73
C SER A 496 9.35 -27.30 -5.13
N VAL A 497 9.25 -26.44 -6.14
CA VAL A 497 7.99 -25.97 -6.69
C VAL A 497 7.59 -26.82 -7.87
N GLY A 498 6.56 -27.66 -7.69
CA GLY A 498 5.86 -28.40 -8.73
C GLY A 498 4.48 -27.81 -9.03
N GLY A 499 3.58 -28.62 -9.59
CA GLY A 499 2.21 -28.16 -9.92
C GLY A 499 1.34 -27.88 -8.69
N TRP A 500 1.55 -28.62 -7.60
CA TRP A 500 0.74 -28.53 -6.38
C TRP A 500 1.19 -27.40 -5.44
N GLU A 501 2.36 -26.80 -5.66
CA GLU A 501 2.90 -25.68 -4.93
C GLU A 501 2.61 -24.32 -5.60
N LYS A 502 1.99 -24.34 -6.79
CA LYS A 502 1.70 -23.14 -7.56
C LYS A 502 0.31 -22.61 -7.30
N PHE A 503 0.23 -21.32 -7.08
CA PHE A 503 -1.01 -20.58 -6.87
C PHE A 503 -1.07 -19.37 -7.79
N GLN A 504 -2.25 -19.05 -8.28
CA GLN A 504 -2.53 -17.74 -8.84
C GLN A 504 -2.86 -16.79 -7.69
N LEU A 505 -2.10 -15.70 -7.57
CA LEU A 505 -2.38 -14.64 -6.61
C LEU A 505 -3.39 -13.68 -7.24
N ILE A 506 -4.54 -13.52 -6.58
CA ILE A 506 -5.61 -12.61 -7.01
C ILE A 506 -5.71 -11.50 -5.96
N HIS A 507 -5.69 -10.26 -6.43
CA HIS A 507 -5.94 -9.11 -5.59
C HIS A 507 -7.43 -8.77 -5.65
N ASN A 508 -8.08 -8.69 -4.50
CA ASN A 508 -9.48 -8.33 -4.37
C ASN A 508 -9.66 -6.81 -4.30
N THR A 509 -10.88 -6.34 -4.56
CA THR A 509 -11.21 -4.90 -4.56
C THR A 509 -11.12 -4.25 -3.17
N ASP A 510 -11.24 -5.05 -2.10
CA ASP A 510 -11.10 -4.61 -0.71
C ASP A 510 -9.64 -4.62 -0.21
N GLY A 511 -8.66 -4.74 -1.11
CA GLY A 511 -7.23 -4.78 -0.78
C GLY A 511 -6.72 -6.13 -0.32
N SER A 512 -7.58 -7.08 0.05
CA SER A 512 -7.18 -8.43 0.39
C SER A 512 -6.67 -9.22 -0.82
N ILE A 513 -6.06 -10.38 -0.58
CA ILE A 513 -5.67 -11.31 -1.64
C ILE A 513 -6.47 -12.62 -1.53
N SER A 514 -6.54 -13.34 -2.65
CA SER A 514 -6.98 -14.72 -2.68
C SER A 514 -5.97 -15.58 -3.45
N LEU A 515 -5.86 -16.84 -3.04
CA LEU A 515 -4.94 -17.80 -3.64
C LEU A 515 -5.76 -18.88 -4.37
N LYS A 516 -5.56 -19.01 -5.70
CA LYS A 516 -6.19 -20.08 -6.49
C LYS A 516 -5.16 -21.15 -6.79
N SER A 517 -5.37 -22.35 -6.27
CA SER A 517 -4.44 -23.48 -6.48
C SER A 517 -4.43 -23.95 -7.93
N GLN A 518 -3.26 -24.15 -8.51
CA GLN A 518 -3.09 -24.75 -9.83
C GLN A 518 -3.37 -26.27 -9.82
N ALA A 519 -3.34 -26.89 -8.65
CA ALA A 519 -3.58 -28.33 -8.51
C ALA A 519 -5.01 -28.75 -8.89
N ASN A 520 -6.01 -27.88 -8.64
CA ASN A 520 -7.44 -28.20 -8.88
C ASN A 520 -8.28 -27.02 -9.34
N GLY A 521 -7.68 -25.85 -9.57
CA GLY A 521 -8.38 -24.63 -9.98
C GLY A 521 -9.30 -24.03 -8.91
N LYS A 522 -9.19 -24.45 -7.64
CA LYS A 522 -10.02 -23.96 -6.53
C LYS A 522 -9.31 -22.91 -5.70
N PHE A 523 -10.10 -22.05 -5.05
CA PHE A 523 -9.58 -21.07 -4.10
C PHE A 523 -9.28 -21.71 -2.75
N VAL A 524 -8.19 -21.28 -2.14
CA VAL A 524 -7.81 -21.63 -0.78
C VAL A 524 -8.76 -20.95 0.20
N ALA A 525 -9.39 -21.70 1.06
CA ALA A 525 -10.30 -21.25 2.10
C ALA A 525 -9.70 -21.49 3.50
N ALA A 526 -9.89 -20.55 4.41
CA ALA A 526 -9.76 -20.75 5.85
C ALA A 526 -10.99 -21.49 6.35
N ASP A 527 -10.95 -22.84 6.23
CA ASP A 527 -12.12 -23.70 6.41
C ASP A 527 -12.72 -23.65 7.82
N GLY A 528 -14.05 -23.81 7.90
CA GLY A 528 -14.78 -23.72 9.17
C GLY A 528 -14.59 -22.36 9.84
N ALA A 529 -14.61 -21.26 9.07
CA ALA A 529 -14.32 -19.91 9.55
C ALA A 529 -12.94 -19.83 10.27
N GLY A 530 -11.93 -20.49 9.72
CA GLY A 530 -10.56 -20.52 10.26
C GLY A 530 -10.32 -21.54 11.39
N THR A 531 -11.34 -22.23 11.88
CA THR A 531 -11.19 -23.27 12.91
C THR A 531 -10.63 -24.58 12.37
N LYS A 532 -10.69 -24.80 11.06
CA LYS A 532 -10.13 -25.95 10.35
C LYS A 532 -8.97 -25.52 9.47
N ALA A 533 -8.21 -26.52 9.03
CA ALA A 533 -7.04 -26.29 8.19
C ALA A 533 -7.41 -25.67 6.84
N LEU A 534 -6.50 -24.82 6.32
CA LEU A 534 -6.63 -24.23 4.99
C LEU A 534 -6.68 -25.32 3.92
N ILE A 535 -7.61 -25.19 2.98
CA ILE A 535 -7.80 -26.16 1.90
C ILE A 535 -8.24 -25.47 0.60
N ALA A 536 -7.74 -25.92 -0.53
CA ALA A 536 -8.15 -25.45 -1.86
C ALA A 536 -9.45 -26.13 -2.31
N LYS A 537 -10.61 -25.59 -1.92
CA LYS A 537 -11.91 -26.24 -2.16
C LYS A 537 -13.00 -25.34 -2.76
N SER A 538 -12.86 -24.01 -2.66
CA SER A 538 -13.92 -23.08 -3.05
C SER A 538 -13.92 -22.78 -4.55
N ASN A 539 -15.10 -22.64 -5.14
CA ASN A 539 -15.27 -22.21 -6.54
C ASN A 539 -15.30 -20.69 -6.70
N GLY A 540 -15.56 -19.93 -5.63
CA GLY A 540 -15.66 -18.49 -5.61
C GLY A 540 -14.87 -17.87 -4.46
N ILE A 541 -14.82 -16.53 -4.43
CA ILE A 541 -14.16 -15.76 -3.38
C ILE A 541 -15.24 -15.16 -2.47
N GLY A 542 -15.28 -15.63 -1.24
CA GLY A 542 -16.03 -15.06 -0.12
C GLY A 542 -15.06 -14.63 0.97
N SER A 543 -15.54 -14.35 2.19
CA SER A 543 -14.71 -13.96 3.33
C SER A 543 -13.69 -15.03 3.76
N TRP A 544 -14.01 -16.31 3.52
CA TRP A 544 -13.11 -17.42 3.87
C TRP A 544 -11.90 -17.56 2.93
N GLU A 545 -11.98 -17.04 1.72
CA GLU A 545 -10.94 -17.08 0.69
C GLU A 545 -10.10 -15.80 0.62
N LYS A 546 -10.37 -14.84 1.51
CA LYS A 546 -9.66 -13.56 1.55
C LYS A 546 -8.64 -13.53 2.67
N PHE A 547 -7.45 -13.03 2.33
CA PHE A 547 -6.34 -12.87 3.27
C PHE A 547 -5.71 -11.48 3.09
N ASP A 548 -5.38 -10.82 4.18
CA ASP A 548 -4.51 -9.64 4.17
C ASP A 548 -3.05 -10.07 4.22
N ILE A 549 -2.19 -9.35 3.52
CA ILE A 549 -0.75 -9.54 3.62
C ILE A 549 -0.22 -8.59 4.69
N GLU A 550 0.36 -9.13 5.74
CA GLU A 550 1.06 -8.36 6.76
C GLU A 550 2.56 -8.26 6.43
N ALA A 551 3.10 -7.06 6.55
CA ALA A 551 4.54 -6.83 6.44
C ALA A 551 5.30 -7.44 7.62
N PRO A 552 6.59 -7.77 7.47
CA PRO A 552 7.41 -8.20 8.60
C PRO A 552 7.56 -7.06 9.61
N ASN A 553 7.44 -7.37 10.89
CA ASN A 553 7.67 -6.42 11.97
C ASN A 553 9.05 -5.74 11.81
N PRO A 554 9.15 -4.42 11.94
CA PRO A 554 10.41 -3.70 11.81
C PRO A 554 11.37 -4.06 12.95
N ILE A 555 12.65 -4.10 12.62
CA ILE A 555 13.71 -4.19 13.62
C ILE A 555 14.17 -2.78 13.94
N VAL A 556 14.06 -2.41 15.19
CA VAL A 556 14.33 -1.05 15.67
C VAL A 556 15.41 -1.05 16.75
N SER A 557 16.02 0.10 16.97
CA SER A 557 16.82 0.43 18.14
C SER A 557 16.25 1.68 18.81
N LEU A 558 16.25 1.71 20.13
CA LEU A 558 15.80 2.82 20.96
C LEU A 558 16.99 3.54 21.52
N LYS A 559 17.09 4.86 21.36
CA LYS A 559 18.15 5.69 21.88
C LYS A 559 17.57 6.68 22.89
N ALA A 560 17.93 6.54 24.16
CA ALA A 560 17.42 7.42 25.22
C ALA A 560 17.94 8.86 25.05
N LYS A 561 17.05 9.82 25.04
CA LYS A 561 17.41 11.25 24.95
C LYS A 561 18.16 11.74 26.19
N ALA A 562 17.89 11.12 27.35
CA ALA A 562 18.51 11.43 28.63
C ALA A 562 20.06 11.39 28.61
N ASN A 563 20.66 10.42 27.91
CA ASN A 563 22.12 10.22 27.90
C ASN A 563 22.70 9.93 26.52
N ASN A 564 21.88 10.01 25.49
CA ASN A 564 22.28 9.76 24.10
C ASN A 564 22.86 8.35 23.87
N ARG A 565 22.35 7.32 24.61
CA ARG A 565 22.79 5.93 24.53
C ARG A 565 21.66 5.03 24.07
N TYR A 566 22.04 3.96 23.36
CA TYR A 566 21.09 2.94 22.95
C TYR A 566 20.69 2.05 24.11
N VAL A 567 19.40 1.71 24.12
CA VAL A 567 18.81 0.74 25.05
C VAL A 567 19.34 -0.64 24.71
N THR A 568 19.89 -1.30 25.70
CA THR A 568 20.54 -2.62 25.61
C THR A 568 19.72 -3.65 26.38
N ALA A 569 19.40 -4.79 25.78
CA ALA A 569 18.92 -5.99 26.48
C ALA A 569 20.11 -6.65 27.20
N ASP A 570 20.48 -6.11 28.35
CA ASP A 570 21.71 -6.42 29.04
C ASP A 570 21.82 -7.90 29.44
N GLY A 571 23.08 -8.41 29.45
CA GLY A 571 23.32 -9.83 29.71
C GLY A 571 22.58 -10.75 28.74
N ALA A 572 22.53 -10.39 27.47
CA ALA A 572 21.72 -11.07 26.44
C ALA A 572 20.24 -11.19 26.84
N GLY A 573 19.69 -10.16 27.48
CA GLY A 573 18.30 -10.09 27.94
C GLY A 573 18.02 -10.76 29.28
N ALA A 574 19.06 -11.35 29.94
CA ALA A 574 18.93 -11.92 31.28
C ALA A 574 18.83 -10.85 32.38
N LYS A 575 19.37 -9.65 32.12
CA LYS A 575 19.30 -8.49 33.01
C LYS A 575 18.25 -7.45 32.50
N PRO A 576 17.88 -6.49 33.35
CA PRO A 576 17.01 -5.38 32.92
C PRO A 576 17.58 -4.58 31.77
N LEU A 577 16.66 -3.98 30.97
CA LEU A 577 17.03 -3.07 29.91
C LEU A 577 17.68 -1.80 30.46
N ILE A 578 18.74 -1.33 29.83
CA ILE A 578 19.46 -0.12 30.25
C ILE A 578 19.99 0.66 29.04
N ALA A 579 19.92 1.98 29.10
CA ALA A 579 20.45 2.86 28.04
C ALA A 579 21.96 3.08 28.23
N LYS A 580 22.81 2.18 27.72
CA LYS A 580 24.27 2.22 27.97
C LYS A 580 25.16 2.17 26.73
N SER A 581 24.67 1.62 25.59
CA SER A 581 25.51 1.41 24.42
C SER A 581 25.73 2.68 23.60
N LYS A 582 26.93 2.82 23.02
CA LYS A 582 27.25 3.91 22.07
C LYS A 582 26.86 3.57 20.62
N SER A 583 26.68 2.28 20.32
CA SER A 583 26.40 1.75 18.97
C SER A 583 25.34 0.67 19.01
N VAL A 584 24.75 0.39 17.87
CA VAL A 584 23.74 -0.67 17.71
C VAL A 584 24.44 -1.98 17.36
N GLY A 585 24.40 -2.95 18.26
CA GLY A 585 24.81 -4.33 18.07
C GLY A 585 23.60 -5.27 18.16
N GLY A 586 23.82 -6.55 18.42
CA GLY A 586 22.73 -7.54 18.54
C GLY A 586 21.83 -7.33 19.77
N TRP A 587 22.37 -6.73 20.84
CA TRP A 587 21.66 -6.51 22.10
C TRP A 587 20.79 -5.24 22.10
N GLU A 588 21.00 -4.35 21.14
CA GLU A 588 20.28 -3.08 20.97
C GLU A 588 19.17 -3.19 19.93
N LYS A 589 18.96 -4.38 19.34
CA LYS A 589 17.94 -4.64 18.33
C LYS A 589 16.69 -5.24 18.94
N PHE A 590 15.57 -4.59 18.67
CA PHE A 590 14.25 -5.04 19.08
C PHE A 590 13.36 -5.16 17.85
N GLU A 591 12.52 -6.18 17.81
CA GLU A 591 11.42 -6.28 16.85
C GLU A 591 10.23 -5.55 17.46
N LEU A 592 9.69 -4.57 16.74
CA LEU A 592 8.48 -3.85 17.12
C LEU A 592 7.27 -4.65 16.60
N VAL A 593 6.55 -5.31 17.51
CA VAL A 593 5.44 -6.19 17.16
C VAL A 593 4.14 -5.41 17.35
N ASP A 594 3.37 -5.25 16.27
CA ASP A 594 2.01 -4.68 16.33
C ASP A 594 1.06 -5.69 16.98
N LEU A 595 0.27 -5.22 17.93
CA LEU A 595 -0.72 -6.00 18.65
C LEU A 595 -2.16 -5.62 18.28
N GLY A 596 -2.31 -4.66 17.36
CA GLY A 596 -3.57 -4.02 17.03
C GLY A 596 -3.99 -2.95 18.05
N TYR A 597 -5.02 -2.17 17.70
CA TYR A 597 -5.56 -1.07 18.53
C TYR A 597 -4.51 -0.06 19.00
N GLY A 598 -3.48 0.19 18.18
CA GLY A 598 -2.40 1.11 18.51
C GLY A 598 -1.40 0.58 19.54
N LEU A 599 -1.51 -0.66 19.96
CA LEU A 599 -0.63 -1.28 20.95
C LEU A 599 0.57 -1.95 20.30
N VAL A 600 1.72 -1.88 20.95
CA VAL A 600 2.94 -2.55 20.50
C VAL A 600 3.56 -3.39 21.60
N ALA A 601 4.34 -4.41 21.20
CA ALA A 601 5.28 -5.10 22.06
C ALA A 601 6.69 -5.01 21.48
N LEU A 602 7.68 -4.98 22.34
CA LEU A 602 9.09 -5.04 21.97
C LEU A 602 9.64 -6.44 22.20
N ARG A 603 10.23 -7.07 21.18
CA ARG A 603 10.89 -8.38 21.30
C ARG A 603 12.39 -8.23 21.07
N ALA A 604 13.19 -8.48 22.10
CA ALA A 604 14.64 -8.39 22.00
C ALA A 604 15.19 -9.47 21.05
N LYS A 605 15.95 -9.06 20.03
CA LYS A 605 16.49 -9.99 19.03
C LYS A 605 17.54 -10.95 19.61
N VAL A 606 18.23 -10.53 20.65
CA VAL A 606 19.34 -11.31 21.26
C VAL A 606 18.86 -12.62 21.89
N ASN A 607 17.64 -12.68 22.42
CA ASN A 607 17.13 -13.88 23.10
C ASN A 607 15.70 -14.27 22.64
N ASN A 608 15.19 -13.57 21.67
CA ASN A 608 13.83 -13.76 21.13
C ASN A 608 12.72 -13.72 22.21
N ARG A 609 12.87 -12.82 23.23
CA ARG A 609 11.92 -12.64 24.33
C ARG A 609 11.28 -11.27 24.29
N PHE A 610 10.01 -11.23 24.68
CA PHE A 610 9.30 -9.97 24.81
C PHE A 610 9.73 -9.21 26.07
N VAL A 611 9.85 -7.90 25.90
CA VAL A 611 10.10 -6.96 26.98
C VAL A 611 8.83 -6.84 27.82
N ALA A 612 8.98 -6.90 29.13
CA ALA A 612 7.87 -6.74 30.07
C ALA A 612 8.25 -5.79 31.20
N ALA A 613 7.25 -5.14 31.77
CA ALA A 613 7.28 -4.38 33.00
C ALA A 613 6.85 -5.32 34.16
N PRO A 614 7.78 -6.00 34.86
CA PRO A 614 7.43 -7.00 35.87
C PRO A 614 6.82 -6.37 37.13
N SER A 615 6.11 -7.18 37.93
CA SER A 615 5.53 -6.76 39.19
C SER A 615 4.65 -5.53 39.05
N SER A 616 3.73 -5.58 38.08
CA SER A 616 2.81 -4.46 37.77
C SER A 616 3.56 -3.14 37.54
N GLY A 617 4.71 -3.20 36.85
CA GLY A 617 5.53 -2.03 36.50
C GLY A 617 6.45 -1.52 37.60
N ALA A 618 6.41 -2.07 38.82
CA ALA A 618 7.23 -1.62 39.96
C ALA A 618 8.70 -2.02 39.82
N LYS A 619 9.04 -2.94 38.92
CA LYS A 619 10.44 -3.38 38.64
C LYS A 619 10.87 -2.95 37.25
N PRO A 620 12.20 -2.82 37.03
CA PRO A 620 12.73 -2.48 35.71
C PRO A 620 12.31 -3.43 34.60
N LEU A 621 12.19 -2.90 33.37
CA LEU A 621 11.84 -3.64 32.17
C LEU A 621 12.86 -4.73 31.86
N GLN A 622 12.40 -5.92 31.48
CA GLN A 622 13.27 -7.07 31.17
C GLN A 622 12.73 -7.87 29.99
N ALA A 623 13.62 -8.30 29.07
CA ALA A 623 13.30 -9.15 27.94
C ALA A 623 13.26 -10.64 28.34
N LYS A 624 12.13 -11.09 28.93
CA LYS A 624 12.03 -12.45 29.50
C LYS A 624 10.79 -13.26 29.12
N LEU A 625 9.74 -12.64 28.62
CA LEU A 625 8.51 -13.38 28.30
C LEU A 625 8.63 -14.16 26.98
N LYS A 626 8.17 -15.41 27.00
CA LYS A 626 8.12 -16.26 25.79
C LYS A 626 7.01 -15.88 24.84
N SER A 627 5.91 -15.36 25.37
CA SER A 627 4.74 -14.91 24.65
C SER A 627 4.25 -13.61 25.24
N VAL A 628 3.44 -12.88 24.46
CA VAL A 628 2.83 -11.65 24.91
C VAL A 628 1.66 -12.00 25.83
N THR A 629 1.70 -11.51 27.08
CA THR A 629 0.64 -11.67 28.07
C THR A 629 0.22 -10.29 28.56
N LEU A 630 -1.06 -10.01 28.48
CA LEU A 630 -1.67 -8.78 29.00
C LEU A 630 -1.50 -8.69 30.51
N PRO A 631 -1.26 -7.49 31.05
CA PRO A 631 -0.88 -6.22 30.41
C PRO A 631 0.66 -5.98 30.44
N ALA A 632 1.45 -6.94 30.92
CA ALA A 632 2.84 -6.72 31.29
C ALA A 632 3.80 -6.41 30.13
N ALA A 633 3.46 -6.82 28.90
CA ALA A 633 4.29 -6.61 27.72
C ALA A 633 3.69 -5.63 26.70
N PHE A 634 2.59 -4.96 27.05
CA PHE A 634 1.90 -4.05 26.14
C PHE A 634 2.31 -2.62 26.43
N PHE A 635 2.66 -1.92 25.36
CA PHE A 635 3.00 -0.52 25.39
C PHE A 635 2.13 0.24 24.39
N LEU A 636 1.65 1.41 24.80
CA LEU A 636 1.07 2.39 23.90
C LEU A 636 2.19 3.36 23.48
N PRO A 637 2.58 3.38 22.21
CA PRO A 637 3.56 4.34 21.74
C PRO A 637 2.91 5.71 21.57
N GLY A 638 3.53 6.76 22.12
CA GLY A 638 3.24 8.14 21.77
C GLY A 638 4.34 8.63 20.84
N ALA A 639 4.02 9.14 19.67
CA ALA A 639 4.99 9.74 18.78
C ALA A 639 5.16 11.23 19.08
N PHE A 640 6.40 11.72 19.05
CA PHE A 640 6.76 13.11 19.08
C PHE A 640 7.35 13.53 17.73
N GLU A 641 7.52 14.83 17.54
CA GLU A 641 8.24 15.33 16.36
C GLU A 641 9.65 14.73 16.24
N LYS A 642 10.14 14.56 15.02
CA LYS A 642 11.51 14.16 14.68
C LYS A 642 11.91 12.72 15.03
N GLY A 643 10.98 11.74 14.94
CA GLY A 643 11.31 10.34 15.23
C GLY A 643 11.58 10.05 16.70
N GLU A 644 11.06 10.87 17.59
CA GLU A 644 11.05 10.65 19.02
C GLU A 644 9.78 9.90 19.43
N ILE A 645 9.89 8.95 20.35
CA ILE A 645 8.75 8.21 20.90
C ILE A 645 8.80 8.19 22.43
N VAL A 646 7.66 7.99 23.02
CA VAL A 646 7.47 7.58 24.41
C VAL A 646 6.70 6.27 24.45
N LEU A 647 6.80 5.52 25.52
CA LEU A 647 6.15 4.24 25.70
C LEU A 647 5.37 4.24 27.02
N LEU A 648 4.05 4.16 26.94
CA LEU A 648 3.19 3.98 28.12
C LEU A 648 3.04 2.47 28.39
N ALA A 649 3.47 2.00 29.54
CA ALA A 649 3.26 0.62 29.94
C ALA A 649 1.83 0.43 30.48
N LEU A 650 1.01 -0.38 29.81
CA LEU A 650 -0.40 -0.57 30.18
C LEU A 650 -0.60 -1.26 31.53
N VAL A 651 0.39 -1.98 32.01
CA VAL A 651 0.31 -2.70 33.28
C VAL A 651 0.09 -1.77 34.51
N ASN A 652 0.51 -0.50 34.39
CA ASN A 652 0.42 0.47 35.48
C ASN A 652 0.15 1.90 35.01
N GLU A 653 -0.14 2.06 33.69
CA GLU A 653 -0.45 3.36 33.06
C GLU A 653 0.63 4.42 33.33
N ARG A 654 1.91 4.01 33.24
CA ARG A 654 3.06 4.88 33.48
C ARG A 654 4.00 4.88 32.30
N TRP A 655 4.57 6.07 32.01
CA TRP A 655 5.59 6.20 31.01
C TRP A 655 6.89 5.49 31.41
N VAL A 656 7.44 4.78 30.43
CA VAL A 656 8.76 4.16 30.53
C VAL A 656 9.81 5.26 30.50
N ARG A 657 10.76 5.22 31.44
CA ARG A 657 11.86 6.19 31.52
C ARG A 657 13.21 5.54 31.64
N ALA A 658 14.25 6.18 31.12
CA ALA A 658 15.64 5.88 31.38
C ALA A 658 16.01 6.46 32.74
N ASP A 659 15.83 5.68 33.81
CA ASP A 659 15.92 6.18 35.18
C ASP A 659 17.33 6.69 35.54
N ASP A 660 17.41 7.71 36.41
CA ASP A 660 18.65 8.42 36.80
C ASP A 660 19.47 8.89 35.59
N GLY A 661 18.79 9.52 34.61
CA GLY A 661 19.42 9.99 33.37
C GLY A 661 20.05 8.85 32.55
N GLY A 662 19.46 7.66 32.60
CA GLY A 662 19.94 6.46 31.89
C GLY A 662 21.06 5.72 32.58
N LYS A 663 21.47 6.10 33.80
CA LYS A 663 22.44 5.36 34.60
C LYS A 663 21.85 4.12 35.25
N LYS A 664 20.53 4.11 35.47
CA LYS A 664 19.77 2.98 35.98
C LYS A 664 18.92 2.33 34.86
N PRO A 665 18.46 1.10 35.09
CA PRO A 665 17.60 0.40 34.14
C PRO A 665 16.28 1.14 33.80
N LEU A 666 15.73 0.88 32.61
CA LEU A 666 14.43 1.41 32.21
C LEU A 666 13.32 0.90 33.12
N ILE A 667 12.42 1.77 33.52
CA ILE A 667 11.30 1.46 34.41
C ILE A 667 10.05 2.24 34.02
N ALA A 668 8.86 1.66 34.13
CA ALA A 668 7.57 2.31 33.93
C ALA A 668 7.18 3.04 35.24
N LYS A 669 7.56 4.32 35.39
CA LYS A 669 7.50 5.04 36.66
C LYS A 669 6.84 6.42 36.59
N THR A 670 6.98 7.14 35.49
CA THR A 670 6.45 8.49 35.35
C THR A 670 4.94 8.45 35.13
N HIS A 671 4.17 9.24 35.92
CA HIS A 671 2.72 9.27 35.83
C HIS A 671 2.26 9.73 34.43
N ALA A 672 1.16 9.16 33.92
CA ALA A 672 0.67 9.44 32.55
C ALA A 672 0.36 10.93 32.33
N GLU A 673 -0.08 11.65 33.34
CA GLU A 673 -0.41 13.09 33.30
C GLU A 673 0.80 13.99 33.55
N ALA A 674 1.96 13.43 33.91
CA ALA A 674 3.15 14.25 34.20
C ALA A 674 3.77 14.77 32.89
N PRO A 675 4.35 15.98 32.89
CA PRO A 675 5.09 16.48 31.74
C PRO A 675 6.23 15.53 31.36
N LEU A 676 6.31 15.22 30.06
CA LEU A 676 7.33 14.34 29.52
C LEU A 676 8.63 15.12 29.32
N GLY A 677 9.75 14.51 29.72
CA GLY A 677 11.08 15.09 29.61
C GLY A 677 12.04 14.18 28.85
N SER A 678 13.31 14.54 28.86
CA SER A 678 14.35 13.74 28.18
C SER A 678 14.52 12.33 28.71
N TRP A 679 14.04 12.04 29.92
CA TRP A 679 14.15 10.70 30.52
C TRP A 679 13.11 9.72 29.98
N GLU A 680 11.96 10.19 29.55
CA GLU A 680 10.85 9.42 28.99
C GLU A 680 10.93 9.31 27.47
N THR A 681 11.74 10.17 26.84
CA THR A 681 11.83 10.30 25.39
C THR A 681 12.96 9.42 24.83
N PHE A 682 12.63 8.68 23.77
CA PHE A 682 13.56 7.86 23.01
C PHE A 682 13.52 8.23 21.54
N THR A 683 14.68 8.25 20.88
CA THR A 683 14.71 8.25 19.42
C THR A 683 14.65 6.80 18.94
N ILE A 684 13.72 6.51 18.06
CA ILE A 684 13.57 5.18 17.45
C ILE A 684 14.20 5.19 16.05
N ASN A 685 15.00 4.17 15.72
CA ASN A 685 15.67 4.06 14.43
C ASN A 685 15.54 2.64 13.89
N ALA A 686 15.41 2.49 12.57
CA ALA A 686 15.56 1.19 11.91
C ALA A 686 16.96 0.61 12.20
N ALA A 687 17.06 -0.68 12.50
CA ALA A 687 18.30 -1.29 13.01
C ALA A 687 18.76 -2.56 12.26
#